data_59ee8108ed302b5b745c634719d24ae8
#
_entry.id   59ee8108ed302b5b745c634719d24ae8
#
_cell.length_a   1.000
_cell.length_b   1.000
_cell.length_c   1.000
_cell.angle_alpha   90.00
_cell.angle_beta   90.00
_cell.angle_gamma   90.00
#
_symmetry.space_group_name_H-M   'P 1'
#
loop_
_entity.id
_entity.type
_entity.pdbx_description
1 polymer ?
#
loop_
_entity_poly.entity_id
_entity_poly.type
_entity_poly.pdbx_seq_one_letter_code
_entity_poly.pdbx_strand_id
1 'polypeptide(L)'
;MRQYRAANETMDIQALNKDDTYYSTFALSAKTTLNPYRVEIRSLDRCENTCTCPDFRVNGLGTCKHIEAVLARLRRKGAKAFDAATAEGPSRAEAYLVRRGSVPEVRLLLPARTPKAVKIFFSPFFGADGRLLGEPCSAVPALVRAWKQASEKIRLFARVSLDVEEWAADLARRAARGRAREDFLTDVKAGKRSMDMVKHKLYPYQQDGMLHLAFGERALLADEMGLGKTVQAVAACELLRQLRGIERVLVVSPASLKAEWEEQIAKFTGLPAKVVWGSRQNRLKAYQEKSFFYLTNYEQARADVADMNRLVAPDVVILDEAQRIKNWQTQTAQKIKQLSSPYAFVLTGTPLENRIDEVYSIAQFLDPSIFGSLFRFNREFYELDEDGRPEGLKNLPELHRRLRPIMLRRRKDEVEEQLPERTVKNYFVGMEPEQRSRYAEFEYEAAKLISIAKRRPLSPAEMEKLQRVLACMRMVCDTPFILDPECRICPKLGELAEILEDVLSGGDSKIIVFSEWARMLELVRDLAREMKLEFAWHTGSVPQQKRRAEINRFKQDSNCRLFLSTDSGATGLNLQAANVVVNLDLPWNPAKLEQRIARAWRKHQTRAVRVINLVAEDSIEHRMIDMLAQKQQLADGVLDGRGDLENIKLPSGRAAFMARLQSLMGDKAPEPAPRPASQAKPSASPSISPETVFTQDLVARLGTRLATLEYRVGGGGKTVLMAVVDEVEQIRPMAERLLKDAFGGGAAAPGLEVLDRATYETIQRLIEQGLLHPVAGGTRLLHGGEAAMETGRAVRERKLGEARKAMEQAERKRRMSDVLKVGGFCVEAVPPLREAVEWALKAIVRLAGDGATAEAGETPLSALKAAVRGILPDNAMEMASRFRALASSPEEPGEALAEELLKAGSEFVEAVQKTLARAALE
;
A
#
# COMPACT_ATOMS: atom_id res chain seq x y z
N MET A 1 21.47 4.31 19.06
CA MET A 1 20.42 3.26 19.02
C MET A 1 20.97 1.88 19.33
N ARG A 2 21.97 1.31 18.60
CA ARG A 2 22.50 -0.04 18.88
C ARG A 2 23.19 -0.14 20.23
N GLN A 3 24.03 0.84 20.58
CA GLN A 3 24.64 0.95 21.92
C GLN A 3 23.60 1.09 23.02
N TYR A 4 22.56 1.88 22.80
CA TYR A 4 21.44 2.02 23.73
C TYR A 4 20.71 0.68 23.95
N ARG A 5 20.38 -0.06 22.88
CA ARG A 5 19.79 -1.40 23.00
C ARG A 5 20.73 -2.42 23.65
N ALA A 6 22.02 -2.34 23.37
CA ALA A 6 23.03 -3.18 23.99
C ALA A 6 23.13 -2.96 25.50
N ALA A 7 22.86 -1.72 25.97
CA ALA A 7 22.88 -1.38 27.37
C ALA A 7 21.59 -1.78 28.12
N ASN A 8 20.45 -1.75 27.44
CA ASN A 8 19.13 -1.93 28.06
C ASN A 8 18.49 -3.32 27.83
N GLU A 9 18.97 -4.10 26.87
CA GLU A 9 18.48 -5.47 26.67
C GLU A 9 19.32 -6.49 27.47
N THR A 10 18.67 -7.31 28.30
CA THR A 10 19.33 -8.38 29.06
C THR A 10 19.77 -9.49 28.12
N MET A 11 21.08 -9.69 27.98
CA MET A 11 21.69 -10.74 27.17
C MET A 11 22.63 -11.58 28.03
N ASP A 12 22.49 -12.90 27.98
CA ASP A 12 23.52 -13.79 28.51
C ASP A 12 24.68 -13.89 27.50
N ILE A 13 25.87 -13.58 27.96
CA ILE A 13 27.06 -13.52 27.13
C ILE A 13 28.08 -14.52 27.70
N GLN A 14 28.44 -15.55 26.96
CA GLN A 14 29.38 -16.59 27.36
C GLN A 14 30.57 -16.60 26.40
N ALA A 15 31.80 -16.55 26.95
CA ALA A 15 33.01 -16.73 26.15
C ALA A 15 33.15 -18.21 25.78
N LEU A 16 33.28 -18.50 24.49
CA LEU A 16 33.46 -19.87 24.00
C LEU A 16 34.91 -20.32 24.07
N ASN A 17 35.89 -19.39 23.99
CA ASN A 17 37.32 -19.66 24.20
C ASN A 17 37.77 -18.99 25.49
N LYS A 18 38.44 -19.73 26.33
CA LYS A 18 38.93 -19.24 27.63
C LYS A 18 40.37 -18.65 27.54
N ASP A 19 41.08 -18.93 26.45
CA ASP A 19 42.50 -18.58 26.29
C ASP A 19 42.75 -17.10 25.99
N ASP A 20 41.75 -16.38 25.45
CA ASP A 20 41.84 -14.96 25.20
C ASP A 20 40.59 -14.25 25.74
N THR A 21 40.79 -13.31 26.64
CA THR A 21 39.72 -12.61 27.33
C THR A 21 39.04 -11.58 26.42
N TYR A 22 39.80 -10.95 25.51
CA TYR A 22 39.34 -9.82 24.69
C TYR A 22 39.03 -10.20 23.24
N TYR A 23 39.95 -10.93 22.60
CA TYR A 23 39.86 -11.32 21.18
C TYR A 23 39.31 -12.75 21.02
N SER A 24 38.10 -12.99 21.53
CA SER A 24 37.51 -14.31 21.63
C SER A 24 36.19 -14.38 20.81
N THR A 25 35.62 -15.58 20.74
CA THR A 25 34.29 -15.83 20.25
C THR A 25 33.31 -15.91 21.43
N PHE A 26 32.20 -15.20 21.34
CA PHE A 26 31.19 -15.16 22.39
C PHE A 26 29.85 -15.72 21.87
N ALA A 27 29.16 -16.50 22.69
CA ALA A 27 27.80 -16.90 22.48
C ALA A 27 26.87 -15.93 23.23
N LEU A 28 25.85 -15.41 22.53
CA LEU A 28 24.84 -14.52 23.11
C LEU A 28 23.45 -15.12 22.95
N SER A 29 22.77 -15.29 24.08
CA SER A 29 21.36 -15.69 24.12
C SER A 29 20.52 -14.59 24.78
N ALA A 30 19.34 -14.34 24.21
CA ALA A 30 18.30 -13.54 24.83
C ALA A 30 17.14 -14.46 25.17
N LYS A 31 16.29 -14.10 26.13
CA LYS A 31 15.10 -14.90 26.56
C LYS A 31 14.19 -15.33 25.39
N THR A 32 14.28 -14.64 24.24
CA THR A 32 13.44 -14.86 23.05
C THR A 32 14.14 -15.62 21.92
N THR A 33 15.42 -16.00 22.05
CA THR A 33 16.17 -16.67 20.98
C THR A 33 16.31 -18.16 21.24
N LEU A 34 15.85 -18.98 20.27
CA LEU A 34 15.99 -20.44 20.32
C LEU A 34 17.46 -20.90 20.22
N ASN A 35 18.29 -20.18 19.46
CA ASN A 35 19.71 -20.48 19.29
C ASN A 35 20.57 -19.26 19.62
N PRO A 36 21.71 -19.41 20.33
CA PRO A 36 22.59 -18.30 20.65
C PRO A 36 23.25 -17.73 19.38
N TYR A 37 23.35 -16.42 19.31
CA TYR A 37 24.18 -15.75 18.30
C TYR A 37 25.65 -15.83 18.66
N ARG A 38 26.50 -15.96 17.66
CA ARG A 38 27.98 -15.97 17.87
C ARG A 38 28.53 -14.62 17.45
N VAL A 39 29.36 -14.04 18.30
CA VAL A 39 30.08 -12.79 18.07
C VAL A 39 31.58 -13.07 18.13
N GLU A 40 32.28 -12.72 17.07
CA GLU A 40 33.75 -12.81 16.99
C GLU A 40 34.34 -11.42 17.13
N ILE A 41 35.18 -11.21 18.16
CA ILE A 41 35.89 -9.95 18.39
C ILE A 41 37.30 -10.07 17.81
N ARG A 42 37.66 -9.16 16.91
CA ARG A 42 38.99 -9.01 16.31
C ARG A 42 39.54 -7.59 16.45
N SER A 43 38.69 -6.63 16.75
CA SER A 43 39.09 -5.26 17.06
C SER A 43 38.25 -4.72 18.20
N LEU A 44 38.85 -3.97 19.11
CA LEU A 44 38.16 -3.34 20.24
C LEU A 44 37.78 -1.87 19.95
N ASP A 45 38.40 -1.28 18.93
CA ASP A 45 38.26 0.14 18.53
C ASP A 45 37.64 0.34 17.14
N ARG A 46 37.68 -0.69 16.27
CA ARG A 46 37.16 -0.60 14.89
C ARG A 46 35.94 -1.48 14.68
N CYS A 47 35.08 -1.08 13.73
CA CYS A 47 33.90 -1.87 13.31
C CYS A 47 34.30 -3.02 12.36
N GLU A 48 35.21 -3.92 12.83
CA GLU A 48 35.72 -5.07 12.08
C GLU A 48 35.33 -6.41 12.69
N ASN A 49 34.44 -6.42 13.69
CA ASN A 49 33.92 -7.60 14.36
C ASN A 49 32.84 -8.30 13.58
N THR A 50 32.55 -9.56 13.88
CA THR A 50 31.54 -10.37 13.18
C THR A 50 30.45 -10.83 14.14
N CYS A 51 29.20 -10.90 13.66
CA CYS A 51 28.06 -11.48 14.39
C CYS A 51 27.17 -12.28 13.44
N THR A 52 26.70 -13.44 13.90
CA THR A 52 25.78 -14.28 13.10
C THR A 52 24.33 -13.77 13.07
N CYS A 53 24.00 -12.67 13.77
CA CYS A 53 22.63 -12.17 13.81
C CYS A 53 22.17 -11.56 12.46
N PRO A 54 20.85 -11.63 12.14
CA PRO A 54 20.31 -11.08 10.90
C PRO A 54 20.58 -9.58 10.72
N ASP A 55 20.53 -8.78 11.81
CA ASP A 55 20.81 -7.33 11.72
C ASP A 55 22.24 -7.07 11.22
N PHE A 56 23.25 -7.79 11.75
CA PHE A 56 24.64 -7.64 11.31
C PHE A 56 24.82 -7.94 9.81
N ARG A 57 24.14 -8.99 9.32
CA ARG A 57 24.27 -9.45 7.93
C ARG A 57 23.78 -8.42 6.92
N VAL A 58 22.75 -7.64 7.28
CA VAL A 58 22.03 -6.75 6.35
C VAL A 58 22.31 -5.26 6.58
N ASN A 59 22.81 -4.85 7.74
CA ASN A 59 22.91 -3.42 8.06
C ASN A 59 24.10 -2.68 7.41
N GLY A 60 25.16 -3.38 7.03
CA GLY A 60 26.37 -2.80 6.41
C GLY A 60 27.17 -1.83 7.29
N LEU A 61 26.91 -1.78 8.61
CA LEU A 61 27.56 -0.86 9.55
C LEU A 61 28.79 -1.44 10.23
N GLY A 62 29.06 -2.74 10.04
CA GLY A 62 30.15 -3.44 10.70
C GLY A 62 29.95 -3.66 12.21
N THR A 63 28.74 -3.33 12.75
CA THR A 63 28.37 -3.57 14.14
C THR A 63 26.88 -3.87 14.30
N CYS A 64 26.50 -4.43 15.45
CA CYS A 64 25.12 -4.68 15.85
C CYS A 64 25.00 -4.60 17.38
N LYS A 65 23.78 -4.65 17.92
CA LYS A 65 23.58 -4.63 19.38
C LYS A 65 24.35 -5.72 20.13
N HIS A 66 24.54 -6.88 19.54
CA HIS A 66 25.26 -8.00 20.15
C HIS A 66 26.76 -7.72 20.23
N ILE A 67 27.39 -7.18 19.18
CA ILE A 67 28.77 -6.75 19.19
C ILE A 67 29.00 -5.65 20.24
N GLU A 68 28.12 -4.63 20.24
CA GLU A 68 28.16 -3.53 21.20
C GLU A 68 28.02 -4.02 22.66
N ALA A 69 27.15 -5.01 22.91
CA ALA A 69 26.97 -5.60 24.22
C ALA A 69 28.23 -6.34 24.71
N VAL A 70 28.91 -7.09 23.81
CA VAL A 70 30.16 -7.75 24.14
C VAL A 70 31.26 -6.72 24.43
N LEU A 71 31.42 -5.70 23.58
CA LEU A 71 32.41 -4.64 23.77
C LEU A 71 32.17 -3.88 25.07
N ALA A 72 30.94 -3.55 25.40
CA ALA A 72 30.56 -2.91 26.66
C ALA A 72 30.89 -3.78 27.87
N ARG A 73 30.63 -5.11 27.81
CA ARG A 73 30.98 -6.06 28.85
C ARG A 73 32.50 -6.17 29.04
N LEU A 74 33.28 -6.22 27.95
CA LEU A 74 34.73 -6.31 28.01
C LEU A 74 35.34 -5.05 28.63
N ARG A 75 34.82 -3.85 28.29
CA ARG A 75 35.26 -2.59 28.86
C ARG A 75 34.95 -2.48 30.36
N ARG A 76 33.81 -3.05 30.83
CA ARG A 76 33.45 -3.10 32.27
C ARG A 76 34.40 -4.00 33.11
N LYS A 77 35.12 -4.95 32.52
CA LYS A 77 36.11 -5.78 33.24
C LYS A 77 37.32 -4.99 33.73
N GLY A 78 37.58 -3.80 33.14
CA GLY A 78 38.66 -2.90 33.54
C GLY A 78 39.10 -2.03 32.36
N ALA A 79 38.95 -0.71 32.45
CA ALA A 79 39.25 0.21 31.37
C ALA A 79 40.74 0.18 30.99
N LYS A 80 41.64 0.20 31.96
CA LYS A 80 43.11 0.14 31.70
C LYS A 80 43.53 -1.16 31.00
N ALA A 81 42.91 -2.30 31.37
CA ALA A 81 43.22 -3.59 30.75
C ALA A 81 42.63 -3.69 29.35
N PHE A 82 41.46 -3.06 29.12
CA PHE A 82 40.86 -2.96 27.81
C PHE A 82 41.70 -2.10 26.85
N ASP A 83 42.21 -0.94 27.31
CA ASP A 83 43.05 -0.06 26.52
C ASP A 83 44.43 -0.73 26.21
N ALA A 84 45.02 -1.45 27.17
CA ALA A 84 46.22 -2.22 26.96
C ALA A 84 46.02 -3.33 25.91
N ALA A 85 44.91 -4.08 25.99
CA ALA A 85 44.55 -5.09 25.01
C ALA A 85 44.31 -4.48 23.61
N THR A 86 43.74 -3.28 23.57
CA THR A 86 43.53 -2.54 22.29
C THR A 86 44.86 -2.18 21.63
N ALA A 87 45.85 -1.75 22.44
CA ALA A 87 47.18 -1.41 21.96
C ALA A 87 47.99 -2.64 21.52
N GLU A 88 47.84 -3.77 22.22
CA GLU A 88 48.54 -5.03 21.90
C GLU A 88 47.97 -5.71 20.65
N GLY A 89 46.64 -5.60 20.45
CA GLY A 89 45.93 -6.24 19.35
C GLY A 89 45.72 -7.75 19.55
N PRO A 90 45.06 -8.42 18.57
CA PRO A 90 44.78 -9.86 18.66
C PRO A 90 46.04 -10.71 18.56
N SER A 91 46.08 -11.78 19.33
CA SER A 91 47.19 -12.73 19.35
C SER A 91 47.12 -13.78 18.23
N ARG A 92 45.93 -13.97 17.62
CA ARG A 92 45.68 -15.00 16.60
C ARG A 92 45.62 -14.41 15.21
N ALA A 93 46.14 -15.15 14.23
CA ALA A 93 45.89 -14.84 12.81
C ALA A 93 44.45 -15.11 12.45
N GLU A 94 43.84 -14.25 11.61
CA GLU A 94 42.44 -14.41 11.23
C GLU A 94 42.19 -14.06 9.76
N ALA A 95 41.60 -15.00 9.01
CA ALA A 95 40.96 -14.70 7.72
C ALA A 95 39.51 -14.28 7.96
N TYR A 96 39.16 -13.07 7.56
CA TYR A 96 37.85 -12.45 7.85
C TYR A 96 37.27 -11.73 6.65
N LEU A 97 35.93 -11.49 6.68
CA LEU A 97 35.20 -10.85 5.59
C LEU A 97 35.05 -9.35 5.84
N VAL A 98 35.51 -8.55 4.88
CA VAL A 98 35.31 -7.10 4.85
C VAL A 98 34.11 -6.81 3.93
N ARG A 99 33.06 -6.20 4.50
CA ARG A 99 31.83 -5.83 3.77
C ARG A 99 31.79 -4.33 3.45
N ARG A 100 32.94 -3.73 3.16
CA ARG A 100 33.02 -2.32 2.71
C ARG A 100 33.01 -2.30 1.18
N GLY A 101 31.95 -1.73 0.60
CA GLY A 101 31.78 -1.68 -0.86
C GLY A 101 30.72 -2.66 -1.38
N SER A 102 30.66 -2.79 -2.71
CA SER A 102 29.66 -3.58 -3.41
C SER A 102 29.94 -5.09 -3.39
N VAL A 103 31.20 -5.47 -3.28
CA VAL A 103 31.65 -6.88 -3.26
C VAL A 103 32.35 -7.17 -1.94
N PRO A 104 31.97 -8.25 -1.23
CA PRO A 104 32.70 -8.70 -0.06
C PRO A 104 34.13 -9.10 -0.43
N GLU A 105 35.09 -8.80 0.45
CA GLU A 105 36.51 -9.11 0.28
C GLU A 105 36.99 -9.89 1.50
N VAL A 106 37.69 -11.02 1.29
CA VAL A 106 38.36 -11.73 2.40
C VAL A 106 39.75 -11.16 2.59
N ARG A 107 40.03 -10.80 3.83
CA ARG A 107 41.37 -10.32 4.25
C ARG A 107 41.96 -11.18 5.32
N LEU A 108 43.29 -11.19 5.38
CA LEU A 108 44.05 -11.87 6.39
C LEU A 108 44.68 -10.86 7.35
N LEU A 109 44.41 -11.02 8.64
CA LEU A 109 45.10 -10.36 9.74
C LEU A 109 46.20 -11.29 10.22
N LEU A 110 47.48 -10.81 10.22
CA LEU A 110 48.65 -11.53 10.72
C LEU A 110 49.32 -10.73 11.84
N PRO A 111 49.10 -11.05 13.12
CA PRO A 111 49.85 -10.47 14.23
C PRO A 111 51.36 -10.71 14.11
N ALA A 112 52.17 -9.81 14.70
CA ALA A 112 53.63 -9.88 14.59
C ALA A 112 54.22 -11.22 15.08
N ARG A 113 53.64 -11.78 16.15
CA ARG A 113 54.04 -13.05 16.78
C ARG A 113 53.44 -14.31 16.16
N THR A 114 52.89 -14.22 14.95
CA THR A 114 52.25 -15.37 14.27
C THR A 114 53.30 -16.47 13.97
N PRO A 115 53.03 -17.73 14.38
CA PRO A 115 53.92 -18.86 14.12
C PRO A 115 54.19 -19.08 12.64
N LYS A 116 55.41 -19.53 12.28
CA LYS A 116 55.82 -19.77 10.89
C LYS A 116 54.88 -20.78 10.20
N ALA A 117 54.40 -21.81 10.89
CA ALA A 117 53.48 -22.81 10.34
C ALA A 117 52.15 -22.19 9.92
N VAL A 118 51.62 -21.21 10.65
CA VAL A 118 50.39 -20.49 10.32
C VAL A 118 50.58 -19.56 9.09
N LYS A 119 51.74 -18.88 9.01
CA LYS A 119 52.11 -18.07 7.83
C LYS A 119 52.16 -18.93 6.56
N ILE A 120 52.81 -20.10 6.67
CA ILE A 120 52.88 -21.07 5.54
C ILE A 120 51.52 -21.58 5.15
N PHE A 121 50.61 -21.82 6.12
CA PHE A 121 49.25 -22.28 5.83
C PHE A 121 48.44 -21.27 4.99
N PHE A 122 48.56 -19.97 5.30
CA PHE A 122 47.80 -18.96 4.59
C PHE A 122 48.47 -18.43 3.31
N SER A 123 49.78 -18.64 3.14
CA SER A 123 50.54 -18.09 2.00
C SER A 123 50.01 -18.49 0.60
N PRO A 124 49.41 -19.69 0.38
CA PRO A 124 48.82 -20.01 -0.93
C PRO A 124 47.53 -19.21 -1.25
N PHE A 125 46.90 -18.65 -0.24
CA PHE A 125 45.61 -18.01 -0.36
C PHE A 125 45.68 -16.48 -0.32
N PHE A 126 46.72 -15.89 0.25
CA PHE A 126 46.78 -14.44 0.49
C PHE A 126 48.09 -13.83 -0.02
N GLY A 127 47.95 -12.65 -0.61
CA GLY A 127 49.08 -11.83 -0.98
C GLY A 127 49.77 -11.16 0.23
N ALA A 128 50.90 -10.49 -0.02
CA ALA A 128 51.64 -9.76 1.00
C ALA A 128 50.85 -8.61 1.64
N ASP A 129 49.84 -8.09 0.94
CA ASP A 129 48.92 -7.06 1.39
C ASP A 129 47.71 -7.62 2.19
N GLY A 130 47.71 -8.93 2.45
CA GLY A 130 46.63 -9.63 3.17
C GLY A 130 45.35 -9.80 2.38
N ARG A 131 45.36 -9.55 1.07
CA ARG A 131 44.19 -9.78 0.21
C ARG A 131 44.14 -11.21 -0.33
N LEU A 132 42.94 -11.74 -0.47
CA LEU A 132 42.73 -13.06 -1.07
C LEU A 132 43.23 -13.07 -2.52
N LEU A 133 43.96 -14.11 -2.89
CA LEU A 133 44.46 -14.35 -4.24
C LEU A 133 43.42 -15.13 -5.06
N GLY A 134 43.24 -14.73 -6.31
CA GLY A 134 42.31 -15.40 -7.25
C GLY A 134 40.86 -15.00 -7.11
N GLU A 135 40.01 -15.65 -7.92
CA GLU A 135 38.56 -15.35 -7.97
C GLU A 135 37.85 -15.85 -6.69
N PRO A 136 37.03 -15.02 -6.04
CA PRO A 136 36.37 -15.38 -4.78
C PRO A 136 35.53 -16.67 -4.87
N CYS A 137 34.88 -16.92 -6.02
CA CYS A 137 34.03 -18.11 -6.21
C CYS A 137 34.80 -19.45 -6.12
N SER A 138 36.08 -19.47 -6.42
CA SER A 138 36.95 -20.64 -6.29
C SER A 138 37.85 -20.58 -5.05
N ALA A 139 38.45 -19.41 -4.75
CA ALA A 139 39.44 -19.23 -3.71
C ALA A 139 38.85 -19.34 -2.30
N VAL A 140 37.65 -18.76 -2.04
CA VAL A 140 37.02 -18.79 -0.71
C VAL A 140 36.60 -20.21 -0.30
N PRO A 141 35.91 -20.99 -1.15
CA PRO A 141 35.65 -22.41 -0.85
C PRO A 141 36.93 -23.25 -0.67
N ALA A 142 38.00 -22.97 -1.42
CA ALA A 142 39.27 -23.67 -1.29
C ALA A 142 39.93 -23.38 0.06
N LEU A 143 39.96 -22.11 0.47
CA LEU A 143 40.47 -21.68 1.79
C LEU A 143 39.70 -22.41 2.92
N VAL A 144 38.36 -22.42 2.86
CA VAL A 144 37.54 -23.07 3.92
C VAL A 144 37.74 -24.58 3.94
N ARG A 145 37.88 -25.23 2.78
CA ARG A 145 38.23 -26.67 2.73
C ARG A 145 39.57 -26.94 3.37
N ALA A 146 40.62 -26.19 3.03
CA ALA A 146 41.94 -26.31 3.64
C ALA A 146 41.88 -26.07 5.15
N TRP A 147 41.11 -25.06 5.58
CA TRP A 147 40.89 -24.77 7.00
C TRP A 147 40.26 -25.93 7.76
N LYS A 148 39.27 -26.60 7.19
CA LYS A 148 38.61 -27.78 7.79
C LYS A 148 39.55 -28.97 7.95
N GLN A 149 40.67 -29.00 7.21
CA GLN A 149 41.70 -30.03 7.26
C GLN A 149 42.96 -29.57 8.06
N ALA A 150 42.96 -28.31 8.52
CA ALA A 150 44.10 -27.76 9.26
C ALA A 150 44.34 -28.49 10.59
N SER A 151 45.61 -28.67 10.96
CA SER A 151 45.98 -29.32 12.21
C SER A 151 45.58 -28.48 13.43
N GLU A 152 45.43 -29.10 14.59
CA GLU A 152 45.14 -28.42 15.85
C GLU A 152 46.16 -27.34 16.17
N LYS A 153 47.45 -27.57 15.86
CA LYS A 153 48.54 -26.60 16.04
C LYS A 153 48.31 -25.31 15.26
N ILE A 154 47.71 -25.38 14.05
CA ILE A 154 47.36 -24.19 13.27
C ILE A 154 46.14 -23.54 13.86
N ARG A 155 45.09 -24.33 14.21
CA ARG A 155 43.83 -23.83 14.77
C ARG A 155 43.97 -23.15 16.13
N LEU A 156 45.00 -23.49 16.90
CA LEU A 156 45.32 -22.83 18.16
C LEU A 156 45.74 -21.36 17.96
N PHE A 157 46.50 -21.05 16.89
CA PHE A 157 47.02 -19.71 16.61
C PHE A 157 46.35 -18.98 15.45
N ALA A 158 45.35 -19.59 14.84
CA ALA A 158 44.63 -18.99 13.71
C ALA A 158 43.12 -19.25 13.80
N ARG A 159 42.35 -18.49 13.02
CA ARG A 159 40.93 -18.65 12.84
C ARG A 159 40.53 -18.26 11.40
N VAL A 160 39.57 -18.98 10.81
CA VAL A 160 38.77 -18.50 9.69
C VAL A 160 37.44 -18.09 10.27
N SER A 161 37.05 -16.86 10.04
CA SER A 161 35.85 -16.25 10.61
C SER A 161 34.58 -16.93 10.09
N LEU A 162 33.53 -16.99 10.93
CA LEU A 162 32.25 -17.63 10.61
C LEU A 162 31.56 -17.03 9.36
N ASP A 163 31.73 -15.73 9.12
CA ASP A 163 31.16 -15.08 7.95
C ASP A 163 31.87 -15.47 6.64
N VAL A 164 33.16 -15.83 6.69
CA VAL A 164 33.92 -16.43 5.57
C VAL A 164 33.41 -17.84 5.30
N GLU A 165 33.19 -18.65 6.34
CA GLU A 165 32.62 -20.00 6.19
C GLU A 165 31.22 -19.98 5.61
N GLU A 166 30.35 -19.05 6.08
CA GLU A 166 29.02 -18.84 5.54
C GLU A 166 29.04 -18.41 4.07
N TRP A 167 29.92 -17.46 3.73
CA TRP A 167 30.08 -17.01 2.35
C TRP A 167 30.60 -18.12 1.43
N ALA A 168 31.57 -18.92 1.91
CA ALA A 168 32.03 -20.10 1.17
C ALA A 168 30.91 -21.10 0.91
N ALA A 169 30.04 -21.33 1.90
CA ALA A 169 28.87 -22.19 1.74
C ALA A 169 27.87 -21.62 0.71
N ASP A 170 27.66 -20.29 0.69
CA ASP A 170 26.80 -19.62 -0.30
C ASP A 170 27.39 -19.75 -1.71
N LEU A 171 28.69 -19.50 -1.87
CA LEU A 171 29.37 -19.65 -3.16
C LEU A 171 29.33 -21.10 -3.65
N ALA A 172 29.54 -22.07 -2.75
CA ALA A 172 29.45 -23.50 -3.07
C ALA A 172 28.02 -23.89 -3.51
N ARG A 173 26.98 -23.40 -2.83
CA ARG A 173 25.58 -23.59 -3.22
C ARG A 173 25.29 -23.01 -4.62
N ARG A 174 25.75 -21.77 -4.88
CA ARG A 174 25.60 -21.16 -6.22
C ARG A 174 26.28 -21.98 -7.32
N ALA A 175 27.51 -22.43 -7.07
CA ALA A 175 28.25 -23.28 -7.99
C ALA A 175 27.57 -24.66 -8.20
N ALA A 176 27.04 -25.26 -7.14
CA ALA A 176 26.29 -26.51 -7.22
C ALA A 176 25.02 -26.36 -8.05
N ARG A 177 24.30 -25.23 -7.93
CA ARG A 177 23.13 -24.92 -8.77
C ARG A 177 23.49 -24.76 -10.24
N GLY A 178 24.57 -24.05 -10.53
CA GLY A 178 25.09 -23.92 -11.90
C GLY A 178 25.39 -25.29 -12.51
N ARG A 179 26.16 -26.14 -11.81
CA ARG A 179 26.43 -27.52 -12.26
C ARG A 179 25.16 -28.34 -12.45
N ALA A 180 24.24 -28.32 -11.48
CA ALA A 180 22.99 -29.07 -11.58
C ALA A 180 22.15 -28.66 -12.82
N ARG A 181 22.19 -27.37 -13.20
CA ARG A 181 21.57 -26.88 -14.44
C ARG A 181 22.31 -27.42 -15.69
N GLU A 182 23.64 -27.35 -15.70
CA GLU A 182 24.47 -27.83 -16.80
C GLU A 182 24.32 -29.36 -16.98
N ASP A 183 24.33 -30.12 -15.90
CA ASP A 183 24.10 -31.55 -15.88
C ASP A 183 22.74 -31.92 -16.46
N PHE A 184 21.68 -31.21 -16.01
CA PHE A 184 20.34 -31.36 -16.54
C PHE A 184 20.30 -31.10 -18.05
N LEU A 185 20.89 -30.00 -18.54
CA LEU A 185 20.93 -29.65 -19.96
C LEU A 185 21.75 -30.69 -20.77
N THR A 186 22.82 -31.24 -20.19
CA THR A 186 23.62 -32.30 -20.80
C THR A 186 22.82 -33.58 -20.91
N ASP A 187 22.07 -33.98 -19.88
CA ASP A 187 21.16 -35.10 -19.90
C ASP A 187 20.04 -34.93 -20.94
N VAL A 188 19.51 -33.73 -21.11
CA VAL A 188 18.52 -33.44 -22.15
C VAL A 188 19.13 -33.60 -23.54
N LYS A 189 20.32 -33.03 -23.79
CA LYS A 189 21.04 -33.17 -25.07
C LYS A 189 21.36 -34.64 -25.38
N ALA A 190 21.66 -35.42 -24.38
CA ALA A 190 21.93 -36.86 -24.50
C ALA A 190 20.65 -37.71 -24.62
N GLY A 191 19.46 -37.12 -24.62
CA GLY A 191 18.17 -37.82 -24.67
C GLY A 191 17.79 -38.63 -23.40
N LYS A 192 18.55 -38.47 -22.32
CA LYS A 192 18.25 -39.12 -21.02
C LYS A 192 17.12 -38.44 -20.26
N ARG A 193 16.85 -37.18 -20.54
CA ARG A 193 15.78 -36.39 -19.92
C ARG A 193 15.05 -35.57 -20.99
N SER A 194 13.80 -35.16 -20.69
CA SER A 194 13.03 -34.28 -21.57
C SER A 194 12.99 -32.86 -21.05
N MET A 195 12.90 -31.90 -21.96
CA MET A 195 12.50 -30.51 -21.63
C MET A 195 10.98 -30.34 -21.50
N ASP A 196 10.22 -31.32 -22.00
CA ASP A 196 8.75 -31.30 -21.98
C ASP A 196 8.24 -31.74 -20.61
N MET A 197 8.20 -30.81 -19.66
CA MET A 197 7.77 -31.04 -18.27
C MET A 197 6.26 -31.04 -18.11
N VAL A 198 5.52 -30.49 -19.08
CA VAL A 198 4.07 -30.28 -19.02
C VAL A 198 3.40 -30.86 -20.26
N LYS A 199 2.06 -31.05 -20.22
CA LYS A 199 1.29 -31.67 -21.33
C LYS A 199 1.44 -30.99 -22.68
N HIS A 200 1.77 -29.68 -22.70
CA HIS A 200 1.94 -28.89 -23.91
C HIS A 200 3.39 -28.43 -24.04
N LYS A 201 3.96 -28.50 -25.23
CA LYS A 201 5.33 -28.08 -25.49
C LYS A 201 5.53 -26.60 -25.17
N LEU A 202 6.57 -26.32 -24.37
CA LEU A 202 6.98 -24.97 -24.04
C LEU A 202 7.79 -24.35 -25.17
N TYR A 203 7.65 -23.06 -25.35
CA TYR A 203 8.52 -22.31 -26.26
C TYR A 203 9.95 -22.18 -25.69
N PRO A 204 10.96 -21.96 -26.51
CA PRO A 204 12.36 -21.89 -26.05
C PRO A 204 12.55 -20.88 -24.90
N TYR A 205 11.99 -19.69 -25.03
CA TYR A 205 12.06 -18.70 -23.97
C TYR A 205 11.31 -19.12 -22.69
N GLN A 206 10.20 -19.86 -22.80
CA GLN A 206 9.48 -20.40 -21.62
C GLN A 206 10.29 -21.50 -20.95
N GLN A 207 11.03 -22.30 -21.72
CA GLN A 207 11.97 -23.28 -21.15
C GLN A 207 13.09 -22.59 -20.38
N ASP A 208 13.61 -21.47 -20.89
CA ASP A 208 14.61 -20.68 -20.17
C ASP A 208 14.04 -20.12 -18.85
N GLY A 209 12.80 -19.62 -18.86
CA GLY A 209 12.14 -19.12 -17.65
C GLY A 209 11.86 -20.23 -16.64
N MET A 210 11.45 -21.42 -17.10
CA MET A 210 11.32 -22.61 -16.27
C MET A 210 12.64 -22.95 -15.58
N LEU A 211 13.75 -22.98 -16.35
CA LEU A 211 15.08 -23.26 -15.82
C LEU A 211 15.56 -22.17 -14.85
N HIS A 212 15.31 -20.88 -15.17
CA HIS A 212 15.63 -19.77 -14.29
C HIS A 212 14.95 -19.90 -12.92
N LEU A 213 13.66 -20.22 -12.89
CA LEU A 213 12.91 -20.42 -11.65
C LEU A 213 13.39 -21.65 -10.89
N ALA A 214 13.48 -22.80 -11.55
CA ALA A 214 13.82 -24.06 -10.88
C ALA A 214 15.25 -24.07 -10.31
N PHE A 215 16.25 -23.61 -11.06
CA PHE A 215 17.65 -23.61 -10.64
C PHE A 215 18.06 -22.32 -9.92
N GLY A 216 17.26 -21.24 -10.02
CA GLY A 216 17.43 -20.03 -9.24
C GLY A 216 17.02 -20.21 -7.78
N GLU A 217 16.17 -21.18 -7.45
CA GLU A 217 15.56 -21.45 -6.15
C GLU A 217 14.68 -20.29 -5.64
N ARG A 218 15.21 -19.10 -5.56
CA ARG A 218 14.49 -17.87 -5.17
C ARG A 218 14.70 -16.82 -6.27
N ALA A 219 13.75 -16.74 -7.19
CA ALA A 219 13.90 -16.02 -8.45
C ALA A 219 12.71 -15.14 -8.80
N LEU A 220 13.00 -14.06 -9.52
CA LEU A 220 12.04 -13.11 -10.08
C LEU A 220 11.92 -13.36 -11.58
N LEU A 221 10.73 -13.71 -12.04
CA LEU A 221 10.37 -13.75 -13.44
C LEU A 221 9.58 -12.47 -13.78
N ALA A 222 10.28 -11.52 -14.40
CA ALA A 222 9.79 -10.19 -14.72
C ALA A 222 9.43 -10.02 -16.20
N ASP A 223 9.16 -11.13 -16.90
CA ASP A 223 8.75 -11.15 -18.30
C ASP A 223 7.57 -10.22 -18.56
N GLU A 224 7.54 -9.61 -19.74
CA GLU A 224 6.42 -8.79 -20.15
C GLU A 224 5.09 -9.55 -20.10
N MET A 225 3.99 -8.84 -19.98
CA MET A 225 2.66 -9.43 -19.87
C MET A 225 2.29 -10.20 -21.13
N GLY A 226 1.71 -11.40 -20.95
CA GLY A 226 1.30 -12.26 -22.05
C GLY A 226 2.35 -13.31 -22.47
N LEU A 227 3.58 -13.26 -21.95
CA LEU A 227 4.62 -14.27 -22.22
C LEU A 227 4.46 -15.60 -21.46
N GLY A 228 3.36 -15.79 -20.74
CA GLY A 228 3.04 -17.06 -20.09
C GLY A 228 3.84 -17.35 -18.82
N LYS A 229 4.05 -16.35 -17.96
CA LYS A 229 4.74 -16.53 -16.66
C LYS A 229 4.14 -17.65 -15.80
N THR A 230 2.81 -17.77 -15.77
CA THR A 230 2.09 -18.83 -15.05
C THR A 230 2.52 -20.24 -15.50
N VAL A 231 2.58 -20.44 -16.81
CA VAL A 231 2.97 -21.73 -17.40
C VAL A 231 4.43 -22.06 -17.10
N GLN A 232 5.32 -21.06 -17.17
CA GLN A 232 6.73 -21.21 -16.82
C GLN A 232 6.90 -21.61 -15.35
N ALA A 233 6.12 -21.00 -14.43
CA ALA A 233 6.14 -21.35 -13.01
C ALA A 233 5.58 -22.75 -12.73
N VAL A 234 4.49 -23.13 -13.38
CA VAL A 234 3.91 -24.48 -13.27
C VAL A 234 4.91 -25.53 -13.77
N ALA A 235 5.56 -25.28 -14.91
CA ALA A 235 6.59 -26.18 -15.46
C ALA A 235 7.82 -26.26 -14.55
N ALA A 236 8.24 -25.16 -13.92
CA ALA A 236 9.33 -25.15 -12.95
C ALA A 236 8.99 -25.98 -11.70
N CYS A 237 7.74 -25.93 -11.23
CA CYS A 237 7.28 -26.80 -10.13
C CYS A 237 7.31 -28.28 -10.53
N GLU A 238 6.88 -28.63 -11.73
CA GLU A 238 6.96 -30.01 -12.21
C GLU A 238 8.41 -30.48 -12.35
N LEU A 239 9.30 -29.63 -12.88
CA LEU A 239 10.72 -29.94 -12.96
C LEU A 239 11.32 -30.16 -11.55
N LEU A 240 10.99 -29.32 -10.57
CA LEU A 240 11.44 -29.50 -9.18
C LEU A 240 10.84 -30.75 -8.55
N ARG A 241 9.58 -31.09 -8.85
CA ARG A 241 8.97 -32.34 -8.38
C ARG A 241 9.78 -33.56 -8.84
N GLN A 242 10.19 -33.56 -10.10
CA GLN A 242 10.99 -34.65 -10.67
C GLN A 242 12.44 -34.66 -10.14
N LEU A 243 13.05 -33.51 -9.97
CA LEU A 243 14.48 -33.42 -9.59
C LEU A 243 14.71 -33.43 -8.09
N ARG A 244 13.78 -32.89 -7.30
CA ARG A 244 13.94 -32.62 -5.86
C ARG A 244 12.85 -33.22 -4.99
N GLY A 245 11.81 -33.80 -5.59
CA GLY A 245 10.72 -34.46 -4.87
C GLY A 245 9.84 -33.46 -4.09
N ILE A 246 9.68 -32.22 -4.56
CA ILE A 246 8.77 -31.27 -3.89
C ILE A 246 7.34 -31.80 -3.92
N GLU A 247 6.57 -31.55 -2.86
CA GLU A 247 5.21 -32.05 -2.71
C GLU A 247 4.15 -30.96 -2.56
N ARG A 248 4.52 -29.76 -2.13
CA ARG A 248 3.57 -28.71 -1.74
C ARG A 248 3.97 -27.35 -2.26
N VAL A 249 3.11 -26.78 -3.09
CA VAL A 249 3.28 -25.47 -3.71
C VAL A 249 2.17 -24.55 -3.27
N LEU A 250 2.52 -23.43 -2.63
CA LEU A 250 1.59 -22.37 -2.24
C LEU A 250 1.62 -21.24 -3.28
N VAL A 251 0.50 -21.02 -3.96
CA VAL A 251 0.32 -19.92 -4.91
C VAL A 251 -0.47 -18.80 -4.23
N VAL A 252 0.12 -17.62 -4.14
CA VAL A 252 -0.52 -16.39 -3.66
C VAL A 252 -0.72 -15.45 -4.85
N SER A 253 -1.97 -15.25 -5.25
CA SER A 253 -2.34 -14.43 -6.41
C SER A 253 -3.45 -13.43 -6.05
N PRO A 254 -3.77 -12.44 -6.88
CA PRO A 254 -5.02 -11.70 -6.76
C PRO A 254 -6.22 -12.64 -6.75
N ALA A 255 -7.29 -12.26 -6.00
CA ALA A 255 -8.47 -13.11 -5.85
C ALA A 255 -9.13 -13.48 -7.20
N SER A 256 -9.06 -12.58 -8.19
CA SER A 256 -9.57 -12.80 -9.55
C SER A 256 -8.82 -13.87 -10.34
N LEU A 257 -7.55 -14.12 -10.01
CA LEU A 257 -6.68 -15.04 -10.75
C LEU A 257 -6.71 -16.48 -10.25
N LYS A 258 -7.32 -16.77 -9.09
CA LYS A 258 -7.34 -18.16 -8.57
C LYS A 258 -7.96 -19.17 -9.53
N ALA A 259 -9.06 -18.79 -10.19
CA ALA A 259 -9.70 -19.65 -11.18
C ALA A 259 -8.84 -19.85 -12.44
N GLU A 260 -8.13 -18.82 -12.89
CA GLU A 260 -7.18 -18.91 -14.02
C GLU A 260 -6.01 -19.85 -13.66
N TRP A 261 -5.46 -19.73 -12.46
CA TRP A 261 -4.42 -20.65 -11.98
C TRP A 261 -4.91 -22.10 -11.96
N GLU A 262 -6.12 -22.36 -11.45
CA GLU A 262 -6.75 -23.68 -11.44
C GLU A 262 -6.87 -24.23 -12.87
N GLU A 263 -7.38 -23.43 -13.81
CA GLU A 263 -7.53 -23.80 -15.21
C GLU A 263 -6.17 -24.08 -15.87
N GLN A 264 -5.17 -23.23 -15.65
CA GLN A 264 -3.83 -23.42 -16.21
C GLN A 264 -3.15 -24.67 -15.64
N ILE A 265 -3.24 -24.93 -14.34
CA ILE A 265 -2.71 -26.14 -13.72
C ILE A 265 -3.36 -27.39 -14.33
N ALA A 266 -4.68 -27.41 -14.44
CA ALA A 266 -5.41 -28.55 -15.03
C ALA A 266 -5.05 -28.76 -16.53
N LYS A 267 -4.87 -27.66 -17.27
CA LYS A 267 -4.50 -27.71 -18.69
C LYS A 267 -3.09 -28.27 -18.89
N PHE A 268 -2.11 -27.77 -18.08
CA PHE A 268 -0.70 -28.08 -18.31
C PHE A 268 -0.19 -29.28 -17.51
N THR A 269 -0.84 -29.65 -16.40
CA THR A 269 -0.42 -30.76 -15.54
C THR A 269 -1.60 -31.70 -15.21
N GLY A 270 -1.31 -32.83 -14.60
CA GLY A 270 -2.30 -33.69 -13.95
C GLY A 270 -2.29 -33.58 -12.43
N LEU A 271 -1.59 -32.57 -11.89
CA LEU A 271 -1.40 -32.42 -10.45
C LEU A 271 -2.63 -31.80 -9.78
N PRO A 272 -2.99 -32.23 -8.55
CA PRO A 272 -4.14 -31.71 -7.85
C PRO A 272 -3.92 -30.26 -7.39
N ALA A 273 -4.93 -29.41 -7.60
CA ALA A 273 -4.97 -28.04 -7.13
C ALA A 273 -6.16 -27.83 -6.19
N LYS A 274 -5.91 -27.25 -5.02
CA LYS A 274 -6.92 -26.88 -4.03
C LYS A 274 -7.10 -25.38 -3.98
N VAL A 275 -8.28 -24.92 -4.41
CA VAL A 275 -8.62 -23.50 -4.27
C VAL A 275 -9.13 -23.24 -2.86
N VAL A 276 -8.49 -22.30 -2.16
CA VAL A 276 -8.80 -21.95 -0.77
C VAL A 276 -9.85 -20.85 -0.73
N TRP A 277 -11.01 -21.12 -0.10
CA TRP A 277 -12.17 -20.22 -0.05
C TRP A 277 -12.80 -20.10 1.34
N GLY A 278 -13.62 -19.07 1.51
CA GLY A 278 -14.58 -18.94 2.58
C GLY A 278 -14.02 -18.49 3.93
N SER A 279 -14.70 -18.90 5.00
CA SER A 279 -14.34 -18.54 6.36
C SER A 279 -12.98 -19.09 6.77
N ARG A 280 -12.39 -18.56 7.85
CA ARG A 280 -11.11 -19.06 8.37
C ARG A 280 -11.16 -20.56 8.68
N GLN A 281 -12.26 -21.06 9.23
CA GLN A 281 -12.41 -22.50 9.53
C GLN A 281 -12.34 -23.35 8.26
N ASN A 282 -13.01 -22.92 7.17
CA ASN A 282 -12.97 -23.62 5.90
C ASN A 282 -11.57 -23.58 5.27
N ARG A 283 -10.87 -22.46 5.42
CA ARG A 283 -9.50 -22.34 4.90
C ARG A 283 -8.53 -23.24 5.66
N LEU A 284 -8.64 -23.33 7.00
CA LEU A 284 -7.82 -24.24 7.81
C LEU A 284 -8.04 -25.71 7.43
N LYS A 285 -9.28 -26.12 7.16
CA LYS A 285 -9.58 -27.46 6.61
C LYS A 285 -8.91 -27.68 5.26
N ALA A 286 -9.01 -26.71 4.35
CA ALA A 286 -8.38 -26.80 3.03
C ALA A 286 -6.85 -26.90 3.10
N TYR A 287 -6.19 -26.25 4.08
CA TYR A 287 -4.74 -26.38 4.29
C TYR A 287 -4.31 -27.75 4.84
N GLN A 288 -5.20 -28.48 5.49
CA GLN A 288 -4.95 -29.84 5.99
C GLN A 288 -5.19 -30.93 4.95
N GLU A 289 -6.01 -30.64 3.93
CA GLU A 289 -6.25 -31.58 2.82
C GLU A 289 -4.98 -31.72 1.95
N LYS A 290 -4.61 -32.94 1.59
CA LYS A 290 -3.43 -33.19 0.75
C LYS A 290 -3.67 -32.73 -0.68
N SER A 291 -2.89 -31.78 -1.16
CA SER A 291 -2.88 -31.30 -2.54
C SER A 291 -1.47 -30.88 -2.93
N PHE A 292 -1.17 -30.87 -4.23
CA PHE A 292 0.12 -30.39 -4.69
C PHE A 292 0.14 -28.84 -4.77
N PHE A 293 -0.91 -28.23 -5.34
CA PHE A 293 -1.06 -26.78 -5.39
C PHE A 293 -2.14 -26.32 -4.41
N TYR A 294 -1.84 -25.27 -3.62
CA TYR A 294 -2.78 -24.53 -2.78
C TYR A 294 -2.89 -23.11 -3.32
N LEU A 295 -4.10 -22.74 -3.81
CA LEU A 295 -4.36 -21.47 -4.45
C LEU A 295 -5.04 -20.50 -3.45
N THR A 296 -4.37 -19.46 -3.05
CA THR A 296 -4.86 -18.46 -2.10
C THR A 296 -4.71 -17.04 -2.64
N ASN A 297 -5.27 -16.05 -1.95
CA ASN A 297 -5.06 -14.65 -2.29
C ASN A 297 -4.26 -13.90 -1.21
N TYR A 298 -3.79 -12.68 -1.53
CA TYR A 298 -2.96 -11.89 -0.65
C TYR A 298 -3.64 -11.55 0.69
N GLU A 299 -4.96 -11.31 0.69
CA GLU A 299 -5.73 -10.99 1.88
C GLU A 299 -5.85 -12.20 2.82
N GLN A 300 -6.12 -13.39 2.27
CA GLN A 300 -6.13 -14.65 3.00
C GLN A 300 -4.73 -15.00 3.51
N ALA A 301 -3.72 -14.91 2.65
CA ALA A 301 -2.34 -15.19 3.04
C ALA A 301 -1.86 -14.27 4.16
N ARG A 302 -2.21 -12.96 4.10
CA ARG A 302 -1.92 -12.02 5.19
C ARG A 302 -2.51 -12.47 6.54
N ALA A 303 -3.74 -13.00 6.51
CA ALA A 303 -4.43 -13.44 7.73
C ALA A 303 -3.90 -14.77 8.26
N ASP A 304 -3.46 -15.69 7.39
CA ASP A 304 -3.24 -17.09 7.71
C ASP A 304 -1.74 -17.53 7.61
N VAL A 305 -0.79 -16.59 7.54
CA VAL A 305 0.65 -16.89 7.34
C VAL A 305 1.19 -17.97 8.29
N ALA A 306 0.87 -17.85 9.59
CA ALA A 306 1.34 -18.79 10.59
C ALA A 306 0.76 -20.20 10.37
N ASP A 307 -0.53 -20.28 10.01
CA ASP A 307 -1.21 -21.54 9.72
C ASP A 307 -0.68 -22.17 8.42
N MET A 308 -0.41 -21.35 7.39
CA MET A 308 0.20 -21.82 6.13
C MET A 308 1.60 -22.41 6.36
N ASN A 309 2.46 -21.71 7.11
CA ASN A 309 3.79 -22.21 7.44
C ASN A 309 3.75 -23.53 8.22
N ARG A 310 2.75 -23.73 9.07
CA ARG A 310 2.59 -24.91 9.91
C ARG A 310 1.87 -26.07 9.21
N LEU A 311 0.73 -25.81 8.56
CA LEU A 311 -0.17 -26.82 8.03
C LEU A 311 0.18 -27.19 6.58
N VAL A 312 0.45 -26.20 5.73
CA VAL A 312 0.90 -26.45 4.36
C VAL A 312 2.38 -26.75 4.35
N ALA A 313 3.21 -26.01 5.12
CA ALA A 313 4.68 -26.09 5.13
C ALA A 313 5.21 -26.19 3.68
N PRO A 314 5.02 -25.14 2.86
CA PRO A 314 5.23 -25.21 1.44
C PRO A 314 6.70 -25.40 1.06
N ASP A 315 6.99 -26.27 0.10
CA ASP A 315 8.31 -26.40 -0.52
C ASP A 315 8.58 -25.20 -1.45
N VAL A 316 7.54 -24.74 -2.14
CA VAL A 316 7.60 -23.59 -3.05
C VAL A 316 6.50 -22.59 -2.72
N VAL A 317 6.87 -21.31 -2.63
CA VAL A 317 5.91 -20.18 -2.59
C VAL A 317 5.98 -19.42 -3.91
N ILE A 318 4.85 -19.28 -4.58
CA ILE A 318 4.71 -18.46 -5.79
C ILE A 318 3.91 -17.22 -5.45
N LEU A 319 4.48 -16.04 -5.70
CA LEU A 319 3.78 -14.76 -5.62
C LEU A 319 3.49 -14.27 -7.03
N ASP A 320 2.22 -14.28 -7.43
CA ASP A 320 1.80 -13.75 -8.72
C ASP A 320 1.26 -12.32 -8.58
N GLU A 321 1.50 -11.48 -9.58
CA GLU A 321 1.25 -10.04 -9.56
C GLU A 321 1.84 -9.39 -8.28
N ALA A 322 3.14 -9.63 -8.08
CA ALA A 322 3.85 -9.31 -6.85
C ALA A 322 3.98 -7.80 -6.56
N GLN A 323 3.55 -6.91 -7.47
CA GLN A 323 3.37 -5.49 -7.15
C GLN A 323 2.42 -5.27 -5.96
N ARG A 324 1.66 -6.28 -5.52
CA ARG A 324 0.87 -6.23 -4.27
C ARG A 324 1.72 -6.10 -3.01
N ILE A 325 2.99 -6.48 -3.05
CA ILE A 325 3.95 -6.35 -1.94
C ILE A 325 5.02 -5.26 -2.19
N LYS A 326 4.87 -4.43 -3.20
CA LYS A 326 5.82 -3.39 -3.58
C LYS A 326 6.07 -2.34 -2.48
N ASN A 327 5.05 -2.02 -1.71
CA ASN A 327 5.19 -1.14 -0.56
C ASN A 327 5.52 -1.95 0.70
N TRP A 328 6.78 -1.89 1.13
CA TRP A 328 7.30 -2.61 2.29
C TRP A 328 6.65 -2.22 3.63
N GLN A 329 5.99 -1.04 3.71
CA GLN A 329 5.32 -0.56 4.92
C GLN A 329 3.95 -1.20 5.15
N THR A 330 3.34 -1.76 4.11
CA THR A 330 2.00 -2.35 4.23
C THR A 330 2.02 -3.63 5.07
N GLN A 331 0.94 -3.83 5.84
CA GLN A 331 0.76 -5.08 6.59
C GLN A 331 0.81 -6.32 5.69
N THR A 332 0.30 -6.21 4.46
CA THR A 332 0.35 -7.30 3.49
C THR A 332 1.79 -7.66 3.14
N ALA A 333 2.63 -6.69 2.77
CA ALA A 333 4.03 -6.94 2.46
C ALA A 333 4.79 -7.53 3.66
N GLN A 334 4.58 -7.00 4.87
CA GLN A 334 5.23 -7.47 6.09
C GLN A 334 4.84 -8.91 6.44
N LYS A 335 3.57 -9.26 6.29
CA LYS A 335 3.08 -10.61 6.58
C LYS A 335 3.49 -11.62 5.52
N ILE A 336 3.35 -11.30 4.23
CA ILE A 336 3.77 -12.19 3.13
C ILE A 336 5.26 -12.53 3.22
N LYS A 337 6.11 -11.58 3.64
CA LYS A 337 7.55 -11.83 3.86
C LYS A 337 7.86 -12.81 5.00
N GLN A 338 6.87 -13.17 5.82
CA GLN A 338 7.00 -14.21 6.86
C GLN A 338 6.70 -15.62 6.33
N LEU A 339 6.22 -15.77 5.09
CA LEU A 339 6.09 -17.08 4.45
C LEU A 339 7.48 -17.70 4.30
N SER A 340 7.60 -18.95 4.75
CA SER A 340 8.86 -19.71 4.74
C SER A 340 8.78 -20.85 3.73
N SER A 341 9.75 -20.93 2.83
CA SER A 341 9.91 -22.02 1.88
C SER A 341 11.34 -22.09 1.35
N PRO A 342 11.85 -23.26 0.99
CA PRO A 342 13.12 -23.41 0.29
C PRO A 342 13.14 -22.68 -1.04
N TYR A 343 12.07 -22.79 -1.83
CA TYR A 343 11.93 -22.16 -3.14
C TYR A 343 10.90 -21.03 -3.10
N ALA A 344 11.19 -19.93 -3.81
CA ALA A 344 10.28 -18.82 -3.94
C ALA A 344 10.31 -18.23 -5.35
N PHE A 345 9.16 -18.21 -6.01
CA PHE A 345 9.02 -17.64 -7.35
C PHE A 345 8.17 -16.36 -7.26
N VAL A 346 8.73 -15.28 -7.73
CA VAL A 346 8.00 -14.01 -7.85
C VAL A 346 7.71 -13.75 -9.32
N LEU A 347 6.43 -13.61 -9.65
CA LEU A 347 5.97 -13.35 -11.01
C LEU A 347 5.36 -11.96 -11.07
N THR A 348 5.86 -11.11 -11.96
CA THR A 348 5.29 -9.79 -12.22
C THR A 348 5.70 -9.30 -13.59
N GLY A 349 4.79 -8.64 -14.31
CA GLY A 349 5.13 -7.94 -15.57
C GLY A 349 5.72 -6.55 -15.33
N THR A 350 5.57 -6.03 -14.12
CA THR A 350 5.91 -4.65 -13.75
C THR A 350 6.50 -4.60 -12.33
N PRO A 351 7.77 -5.03 -12.17
CA PRO A 351 8.42 -5.00 -10.86
C PRO A 351 8.72 -3.57 -10.39
N LEU A 352 8.65 -2.59 -11.28
CA LEU A 352 8.85 -1.16 -11.02
C LEU A 352 7.75 -0.35 -11.70
N GLU A 353 7.00 0.43 -10.92
CA GLU A 353 5.93 1.29 -11.44
C GLU A 353 6.19 2.78 -11.16
N ASN A 354 6.61 3.12 -9.95
CA ASN A 354 6.76 4.50 -9.53
C ASN A 354 8.08 4.82 -8.81
N ARG A 355 8.64 3.87 -8.05
CA ARG A 355 9.80 4.09 -7.19
C ARG A 355 10.68 2.85 -7.12
N ILE A 356 11.99 3.04 -7.07
CA ILE A 356 12.95 1.93 -6.94
C ILE A 356 12.78 1.13 -5.62
N ASP A 357 12.14 1.72 -4.60
CA ASP A 357 11.76 1.00 -3.36
C ASP A 357 10.84 -0.20 -3.62
N GLU A 358 10.10 -0.20 -4.72
CA GLU A 358 9.21 -1.30 -5.10
C GLU A 358 10.02 -2.56 -5.40
N VAL A 359 11.13 -2.41 -6.12
CA VAL A 359 12.08 -3.48 -6.40
C VAL A 359 12.78 -3.94 -5.11
N TYR A 360 13.17 -3.01 -4.23
CA TYR A 360 13.71 -3.34 -2.91
C TYR A 360 12.78 -4.26 -2.13
N SER A 361 11.49 -3.94 -2.07
CA SER A 361 10.51 -4.74 -1.33
C SER A 361 10.35 -6.16 -1.87
N ILE A 362 10.38 -6.32 -3.21
CA ILE A 362 10.33 -7.63 -3.88
C ILE A 362 11.63 -8.41 -3.62
N ALA A 363 12.78 -7.78 -3.83
CA ALA A 363 14.08 -8.42 -3.60
C ALA A 363 14.26 -8.87 -2.15
N GLN A 364 13.73 -8.10 -1.17
CA GLN A 364 13.77 -8.46 0.24
C GLN A 364 13.00 -9.77 0.55
N PHE A 365 11.93 -10.09 -0.19
CA PHE A 365 11.25 -11.38 -0.07
C PHE A 365 12.11 -12.53 -0.61
N LEU A 366 12.83 -12.31 -1.71
CA LEU A 366 13.69 -13.32 -2.32
C LEU A 366 14.98 -13.52 -1.54
N ASP A 367 15.74 -12.46 -1.34
CA ASP A 367 17.00 -12.46 -0.58
C ASP A 367 17.25 -11.08 0.04
N PRO A 368 17.07 -10.92 1.36
CA PRO A 368 17.32 -9.66 2.05
C PRO A 368 18.76 -9.14 1.95
N SER A 369 19.72 -10.00 1.61
CA SER A 369 21.13 -9.62 1.54
C SER A 369 21.51 -8.83 0.27
N ILE A 370 20.71 -8.89 -0.79
CA ILE A 370 20.97 -8.22 -2.08
C ILE A 370 21.14 -6.71 -1.90
N PHE A 371 20.20 -6.08 -1.19
CA PHE A 371 20.22 -4.63 -0.95
C PHE A 371 20.52 -4.27 0.52
N GLY A 372 20.46 -5.25 1.42
CA GLY A 372 20.63 -5.01 2.83
C GLY A 372 19.48 -4.26 3.48
N SER A 373 19.77 -3.37 4.43
CA SER A 373 18.74 -2.55 5.08
C SER A 373 18.24 -1.43 4.17
N LEU A 374 16.99 -0.97 4.39
CA LEU A 374 16.44 0.17 3.65
C LEU A 374 17.31 1.42 3.77
N PHE A 375 17.92 1.67 4.93
CA PHE A 375 18.85 2.77 5.14
C PHE A 375 20.06 2.69 4.20
N ARG A 376 20.64 1.49 4.03
CA ARG A 376 21.73 1.25 3.10
C ARG A 376 21.28 1.44 1.67
N PHE A 377 20.13 0.88 1.30
CA PHE A 377 19.51 1.03 -0.03
C PHE A 377 19.31 2.51 -0.38
N ASN A 378 18.70 3.29 0.52
CA ASN A 378 18.47 4.71 0.27
C ASN A 378 19.78 5.48 0.08
N ARG A 379 20.79 5.21 0.91
CA ARG A 379 22.09 5.88 0.81
C ARG A 379 22.84 5.52 -0.48
N GLU A 380 22.70 4.30 -0.98
CA GLU A 380 23.37 3.82 -2.20
C GLU A 380 22.67 4.28 -3.48
N PHE A 381 21.33 4.38 -3.49
CA PHE A 381 20.56 4.55 -4.72
C PHE A 381 19.75 5.84 -4.80
N TYR A 382 19.69 6.62 -3.70
CA TYR A 382 19.09 7.95 -3.72
C TYR A 382 20.15 9.04 -3.46
N GLU A 383 20.00 10.14 -4.14
CA GLU A 383 20.57 11.41 -3.72
C GLU A 383 19.70 11.92 -2.58
N LEU A 384 20.31 12.22 -1.44
CA LEU A 384 19.61 12.66 -0.24
C LEU A 384 19.92 14.14 0.00
N ASP A 385 18.88 14.91 0.38
CA ASP A 385 19.03 16.29 0.86
C ASP A 385 19.71 16.34 2.24
N GLU A 386 19.93 17.55 2.79
CA GLU A 386 20.53 17.76 4.11
C GLU A 386 19.70 17.11 5.24
N ASP A 387 18.37 16.99 5.05
CA ASP A 387 17.45 16.33 5.97
C ASP A 387 17.40 14.79 5.78
N GLY A 388 18.16 14.23 4.83
CA GLY A 388 18.19 12.80 4.50
C GLY A 388 16.98 12.33 3.70
N ARG A 389 16.27 13.23 3.02
CA ARG A 389 15.13 12.89 2.14
C ARG A 389 15.62 12.67 0.71
N PRO A 390 14.99 11.75 -0.04
CA PRO A 390 15.35 11.51 -1.43
C PRO A 390 15.06 12.71 -2.34
N GLU A 391 16.08 13.19 -3.07
CA GLU A 391 15.95 14.22 -4.11
C GLU A 391 16.14 13.69 -5.52
N GLY A 392 16.97 12.68 -5.69
CA GLY A 392 17.30 12.10 -6.99
C GLY A 392 17.63 10.63 -6.92
N LEU A 393 17.93 10.03 -8.05
CA LEU A 393 18.38 8.64 -8.19
C LEU A 393 19.84 8.62 -8.60
N LYS A 394 20.61 7.67 -8.04
CA LYS A 394 22.01 7.43 -8.41
C LYS A 394 22.32 5.94 -8.49
N ASN A 395 23.44 5.58 -9.08
CA ASN A 395 23.97 4.21 -9.14
C ASN A 395 22.99 3.18 -9.74
N LEU A 396 22.12 3.58 -10.67
CA LEU A 396 21.17 2.67 -11.31
C LEU A 396 21.82 1.47 -12.01
N PRO A 397 23.01 1.58 -12.66
CA PRO A 397 23.74 0.42 -13.19
C PRO A 397 24.06 -0.62 -12.14
N GLU A 398 24.42 -0.19 -10.92
CA GLU A 398 24.71 -1.09 -9.80
C GLU A 398 23.43 -1.76 -9.29
N LEU A 399 22.29 -1.05 -9.26
CA LEU A 399 20.99 -1.61 -8.93
C LEU A 399 20.66 -2.76 -9.90
N HIS A 400 20.77 -2.51 -11.20
CA HIS A 400 20.54 -3.51 -12.23
C HIS A 400 21.50 -4.71 -12.11
N ARG A 401 22.80 -4.46 -11.89
CA ARG A 401 23.81 -5.51 -11.69
C ARG A 401 23.47 -6.45 -10.53
N ARG A 402 22.93 -5.91 -9.44
CA ARG A 402 22.52 -6.73 -8.26
C ARG A 402 21.24 -7.50 -8.48
N LEU A 403 20.34 -7.00 -9.33
CA LEU A 403 19.09 -7.69 -9.67
C LEU A 403 19.31 -8.82 -10.68
N ARG A 404 20.21 -8.64 -11.63
CA ARG A 404 20.46 -9.57 -12.74
C ARG A 404 20.60 -11.04 -12.33
N PRO A 405 21.27 -11.41 -11.22
CA PRO A 405 21.40 -12.82 -10.81
C PRO A 405 20.10 -13.49 -10.39
N ILE A 406 19.09 -12.71 -9.96
CA ILE A 406 17.81 -13.22 -9.45
C ILE A 406 16.65 -12.92 -10.39
N MET A 407 16.82 -12.04 -11.37
CA MET A 407 15.75 -11.55 -12.24
C MET A 407 15.98 -11.98 -13.68
N LEU A 408 14.96 -12.57 -14.28
CA LEU A 408 14.86 -12.77 -15.72
C LEU A 408 13.72 -11.87 -16.23
N ARG A 409 14.04 -10.97 -17.15
CA ARG A 409 13.09 -10.09 -17.83
C ARG A 409 13.31 -10.15 -19.33
N ARG A 410 12.23 -10.34 -20.06
CA ARG A 410 12.22 -10.32 -21.53
C ARG A 410 11.01 -9.56 -22.00
N ARG A 411 11.18 -8.85 -23.10
CA ARG A 411 10.11 -8.16 -23.80
C ARG A 411 9.53 -9.05 -24.90
N LYS A 412 8.34 -8.71 -25.36
CA LYS A 412 7.68 -9.42 -26.44
C LYS A 412 8.45 -9.30 -27.75
N ASP A 413 8.97 -8.11 -28.04
CA ASP A 413 9.78 -7.85 -29.23
C ASP A 413 11.10 -8.65 -29.28
N GLU A 414 11.61 -9.09 -28.12
CA GLU A 414 12.83 -9.90 -28.02
C GLU A 414 12.61 -11.41 -28.25
N VAL A 415 11.39 -11.89 -28.00
CA VAL A 415 11.12 -13.34 -27.95
C VAL A 415 10.11 -13.84 -28.95
N GLU A 416 9.36 -12.96 -29.59
CA GLU A 416 8.29 -13.36 -30.52
C GLU A 416 8.35 -12.56 -31.81
N GLU A 417 8.95 -13.16 -32.83
CA GLU A 417 8.94 -12.66 -34.22
C GLU A 417 7.54 -12.71 -34.88
N GLN A 418 6.54 -13.31 -34.23
CA GLN A 418 5.24 -13.63 -34.83
C GLN A 418 4.03 -13.01 -34.11
N LEU A 419 4.22 -11.99 -33.27
CA LEU A 419 3.07 -11.23 -32.78
C LEU A 419 2.49 -10.39 -33.91
N PRO A 420 1.15 -10.33 -34.05
CA PRO A 420 0.54 -9.43 -35.02
C PRO A 420 0.84 -7.99 -34.69
N GLU A 421 0.80 -7.14 -35.69
CA GLU A 421 1.01 -5.71 -35.54
C GLU A 421 0.06 -5.12 -34.50
N ARG A 422 0.58 -4.20 -33.70
CA ARG A 422 -0.17 -3.44 -32.71
C ARG A 422 -0.14 -1.97 -33.08
N THR A 423 -1.29 -1.37 -33.28
CA THR A 423 -1.44 0.07 -33.49
C THR A 423 -2.11 0.70 -32.26
N VAL A 424 -1.58 1.85 -31.83
CA VAL A 424 -2.17 2.63 -30.73
C VAL A 424 -2.56 4.01 -31.28
N LYS A 425 -3.83 4.38 -31.11
CA LYS A 425 -4.35 5.69 -31.51
C LYS A 425 -4.99 6.38 -30.34
N ASN A 426 -4.68 7.65 -30.14
CA ASN A 426 -5.34 8.52 -29.20
C ASN A 426 -6.34 9.38 -29.96
N TYR A 427 -7.60 9.32 -29.55
CA TYR A 427 -8.68 10.17 -30.04
C TYR A 427 -8.95 11.26 -29.02
N PHE A 428 -8.78 12.50 -29.42
CA PHE A 428 -9.01 13.64 -28.55
C PHE A 428 -10.47 14.10 -28.67
N VAL A 429 -11.18 14.12 -27.55
CA VAL A 429 -12.60 14.43 -27.49
C VAL A 429 -12.79 15.72 -26.72
N GLY A 430 -13.41 16.72 -27.35
CA GLY A 430 -13.72 18.00 -26.72
C GLY A 430 -14.79 17.82 -25.60
N MET A 431 -14.65 18.60 -24.54
CA MET A 431 -15.67 18.64 -23.49
C MET A 431 -16.83 19.57 -23.88
N GLU A 432 -18.07 19.15 -23.61
CA GLU A 432 -19.23 20.01 -23.65
C GLU A 432 -19.13 21.19 -22.67
N PRO A 433 -19.73 22.36 -22.96
CA PRO A 433 -19.60 23.56 -22.12
C PRO A 433 -19.92 23.34 -20.65
N GLU A 434 -20.96 22.59 -20.32
CA GLU A 434 -21.34 22.27 -18.95
C GLU A 434 -20.32 21.32 -18.30
N GLN A 435 -19.85 20.31 -19.01
CA GLN A 435 -18.80 19.40 -18.55
C GLN A 435 -17.50 20.20 -18.27
N ARG A 436 -17.13 21.12 -19.18
CA ARG A 436 -15.97 21.98 -19.03
C ARG A 436 -16.06 22.91 -17.83
N SER A 437 -17.26 23.47 -17.57
CA SER A 437 -17.51 24.30 -16.38
C SER A 437 -17.25 23.52 -15.08
N ARG A 438 -17.81 22.31 -14.95
CA ARG A 438 -17.61 21.45 -13.79
C ARG A 438 -16.15 21.01 -13.64
N TYR A 439 -15.48 20.75 -14.74
CA TYR A 439 -14.04 20.44 -14.73
C TYR A 439 -13.22 21.62 -14.21
N ALA A 440 -13.51 22.84 -14.67
CA ALA A 440 -12.80 24.06 -14.27
C ALA A 440 -12.94 24.36 -12.75
N GLU A 441 -14.07 24.03 -12.14
CA GLU A 441 -14.23 24.15 -10.68
C GLU A 441 -13.25 23.28 -9.91
N PHE A 442 -13.10 22.00 -10.31
CA PHE A 442 -12.12 21.10 -9.70
C PHE A 442 -10.68 21.50 -10.04
N GLU A 443 -10.43 21.97 -11.25
CA GLU A 443 -9.11 22.46 -11.68
C GLU A 443 -8.67 23.65 -10.82
N TYR A 444 -9.60 24.59 -10.54
CA TYR A 444 -9.35 25.72 -9.65
C TYR A 444 -9.03 25.29 -8.20
N GLU A 445 -9.80 24.34 -7.65
CA GLU A 445 -9.53 23.80 -6.33
C GLU A 445 -8.16 23.07 -6.24
N ALA A 446 -7.81 22.29 -7.27
CA ALA A 446 -6.50 21.66 -7.37
C ALA A 446 -5.38 22.69 -7.41
N ALA A 447 -5.50 23.74 -8.25
CA ALA A 447 -4.52 24.82 -8.37
C ALA A 447 -4.31 25.55 -7.05
N LYS A 448 -5.37 25.81 -6.28
CA LYS A 448 -5.29 26.39 -4.93
C LYS A 448 -4.46 25.54 -3.97
N LEU A 449 -4.72 24.25 -3.93
CA LEU A 449 -3.96 23.29 -3.09
C LEU A 449 -2.48 23.18 -3.53
N ILE A 450 -2.23 23.21 -4.84
CA ILE A 450 -0.87 23.22 -5.40
C ILE A 450 -0.13 24.51 -5.03
N SER A 451 -0.80 25.66 -5.04
CA SER A 451 -0.21 26.91 -4.59
C SER A 451 0.20 26.87 -3.11
N ILE A 452 -0.60 26.22 -2.26
CA ILE A 452 -0.23 25.97 -0.86
C ILE A 452 0.98 25.03 -0.79
N ALA A 453 0.97 23.95 -1.58
CA ALA A 453 2.05 22.96 -1.63
C ALA A 453 3.40 23.57 -2.08
N LYS A 454 3.39 24.64 -2.88
CA LYS A 454 4.60 25.38 -3.24
C LYS A 454 5.24 26.08 -2.03
N ARG A 455 4.42 26.59 -1.12
CA ARG A 455 4.87 27.39 0.04
C ARG A 455 5.24 26.52 1.24
N ARG A 456 4.44 25.47 1.52
CA ARG A 456 4.65 24.55 2.64
C ARG A 456 4.20 23.12 2.29
N PRO A 457 4.63 22.08 3.02
CA PRO A 457 4.06 20.74 2.89
C PRO A 457 2.55 20.76 3.16
N LEU A 458 1.80 20.00 2.37
CA LEU A 458 0.37 19.80 2.61
C LEU A 458 0.16 18.96 3.88
N SER A 459 -0.82 19.33 4.67
CA SER A 459 -1.30 18.47 5.76
C SER A 459 -1.93 17.18 5.21
N PRO A 460 -2.08 16.11 6.02
CA PRO A 460 -2.75 14.90 5.59
C PRO A 460 -4.15 15.12 5.01
N ALA A 461 -4.94 16.03 5.60
CA ALA A 461 -6.27 16.38 5.11
C ALA A 461 -6.24 17.12 3.77
N GLU A 462 -5.29 18.06 3.59
CA GLU A 462 -5.10 18.77 2.32
C GLU A 462 -4.61 17.83 1.22
N MET A 463 -3.75 16.87 1.56
CA MET A 463 -3.30 15.84 0.64
C MET A 463 -4.46 14.93 0.21
N GLU A 464 -5.31 14.49 1.15
CA GLU A 464 -6.50 13.70 0.85
C GLU A 464 -7.49 14.50 -0.03
N LYS A 465 -7.70 15.80 0.29
CA LYS A 465 -8.53 16.68 -0.54
C LYS A 465 -7.96 16.79 -1.95
N LEU A 466 -6.66 17.00 -2.12
CA LEU A 466 -6.02 17.07 -3.45
C LEU A 466 -6.22 15.77 -4.24
N GLN A 467 -6.02 14.62 -3.62
CA GLN A 467 -6.25 13.32 -4.27
C GLN A 467 -7.70 13.16 -4.72
N ARG A 468 -8.66 13.57 -3.88
CA ARG A 468 -10.09 13.54 -4.22
C ARG A 468 -10.42 14.46 -5.39
N VAL A 469 -9.91 15.69 -5.37
CA VAL A 469 -10.14 16.67 -6.46
C VAL A 469 -9.56 16.16 -7.78
N LEU A 470 -8.34 15.62 -7.79
CA LEU A 470 -7.75 15.02 -8.99
C LEU A 470 -8.55 13.80 -9.50
N ALA A 471 -9.13 13.01 -8.60
CA ALA A 471 -10.01 11.91 -8.99
C ALA A 471 -11.31 12.45 -9.60
N CYS A 472 -11.93 13.50 -9.03
CA CYS A 472 -13.11 14.15 -9.58
C CYS A 472 -12.85 14.76 -10.97
N MET A 473 -11.69 15.40 -11.18
CA MET A 473 -11.28 15.90 -12.50
C MET A 473 -11.29 14.77 -13.54
N ARG A 474 -10.72 13.61 -13.20
CA ARG A 474 -10.71 12.45 -14.11
C ARG A 474 -12.12 11.89 -14.38
N MET A 475 -12.97 11.83 -13.33
CA MET A 475 -14.36 11.38 -13.49
C MET A 475 -15.11 12.30 -14.45
N VAL A 476 -14.91 13.61 -14.33
CA VAL A 476 -15.56 14.60 -15.23
C VAL A 476 -14.96 14.54 -16.63
N CYS A 477 -13.69 14.18 -16.84
CA CYS A 477 -13.15 13.94 -18.17
C CYS A 477 -13.91 12.86 -18.94
N ASP A 478 -14.41 11.83 -18.24
CA ASP A 478 -15.26 10.82 -18.84
C ASP A 478 -16.70 11.32 -18.98
N THR A 479 -17.33 11.60 -17.86
CA THR A 479 -18.70 12.12 -17.79
C THR A 479 -19.00 12.67 -16.40
N PRO A 480 -19.69 13.80 -16.28
CA PRO A 480 -20.24 14.26 -15.01
C PRO A 480 -21.21 13.26 -14.35
N PHE A 481 -21.84 12.37 -15.11
CA PHE A 481 -22.74 11.32 -14.62
C PHE A 481 -22.14 10.45 -13.52
N ILE A 482 -20.83 10.30 -13.48
CA ILE A 482 -20.14 9.54 -12.44
C ILE A 482 -20.32 10.19 -11.06
N LEU A 483 -20.34 11.51 -11.00
CA LEU A 483 -20.52 12.32 -9.79
C LEU A 483 -21.98 12.68 -9.54
N ASP A 484 -22.70 13.01 -10.60
CA ASP A 484 -24.08 13.51 -10.59
C ASP A 484 -24.95 12.69 -11.57
N PRO A 485 -25.81 11.77 -11.07
CA PRO A 485 -26.64 10.91 -11.92
C PRO A 485 -27.64 11.65 -12.81
N GLU A 486 -27.95 12.92 -12.51
CA GLU A 486 -28.88 13.73 -13.31
C GLU A 486 -28.20 14.29 -14.57
N CYS A 487 -26.88 14.41 -14.59
CA CYS A 487 -26.09 14.97 -15.69
C CYS A 487 -25.54 13.85 -16.58
N ARG A 488 -26.23 13.49 -17.66
CA ARG A 488 -25.83 12.41 -18.58
C ARG A 488 -24.94 12.87 -19.75
N ILE A 489 -24.32 14.04 -19.66
CA ILE A 489 -23.43 14.57 -20.71
C ILE A 489 -22.22 13.66 -20.82
N CYS A 490 -21.92 13.12 -22.00
CA CYS A 490 -20.78 12.23 -22.24
C CYS A 490 -20.38 12.26 -23.73
N PRO A 491 -19.58 13.25 -24.18
CA PRO A 491 -19.12 13.33 -25.58
C PRO A 491 -18.36 12.09 -26.04
N LYS A 492 -17.62 11.43 -25.14
CA LYS A 492 -16.91 10.18 -25.45
C LYS A 492 -17.83 9.05 -25.92
N LEU A 493 -19.15 9.08 -25.60
CA LEU A 493 -20.10 8.10 -26.11
C LEU A 493 -20.42 8.30 -27.60
N GLY A 494 -20.49 9.52 -28.07
CA GLY A 494 -20.67 9.82 -29.49
C GLY A 494 -19.49 9.26 -30.29
N GLU A 495 -18.29 9.59 -29.91
CA GLU A 495 -17.06 9.05 -30.54
C GLU A 495 -16.99 7.51 -30.46
N LEU A 496 -17.39 6.93 -29.30
CA LEU A 496 -17.44 5.48 -29.14
C LEU A 496 -18.46 4.86 -30.11
N ALA A 497 -19.62 5.46 -30.30
CA ALA A 497 -20.64 4.97 -31.23
C ALA A 497 -20.11 4.90 -32.66
N GLU A 498 -19.45 5.97 -33.15
CA GLU A 498 -18.80 6.01 -34.46
C GLU A 498 -17.73 4.94 -34.61
N ILE A 499 -16.88 4.77 -33.57
CA ILE A 499 -15.85 3.72 -33.55
C ILE A 499 -16.47 2.33 -33.59
N LEU A 500 -17.57 2.10 -32.85
CA LEU A 500 -18.28 0.82 -32.85
C LEU A 500 -18.87 0.52 -34.21
N GLU A 501 -19.50 1.51 -34.85
CA GLU A 501 -20.05 1.36 -36.20
C GLU A 501 -18.97 1.05 -37.23
N ASP A 502 -17.86 1.80 -37.25
CA ASP A 502 -16.73 1.55 -38.15
C ASP A 502 -16.15 0.14 -37.98
N VAL A 503 -15.83 -0.24 -36.74
CA VAL A 503 -15.18 -1.51 -36.45
C VAL A 503 -16.09 -2.70 -36.69
N LEU A 504 -17.38 -2.58 -36.36
CA LEU A 504 -18.33 -3.68 -36.48
C LEU A 504 -18.88 -3.86 -37.88
N SER A 505 -18.89 -2.80 -38.74
CA SER A 505 -19.25 -2.90 -40.16
C SER A 505 -18.22 -3.72 -40.96
N GLY A 506 -16.96 -3.74 -40.55
CA GLY A 506 -15.85 -4.38 -41.29
C GLY A 506 -15.66 -5.88 -41.06
N GLY A 507 -16.61 -6.64 -40.49
CA GLY A 507 -16.49 -8.10 -40.35
C GLY A 507 -16.50 -8.64 -38.92
N ASP A 508 -15.76 -9.73 -38.63
CA ASP A 508 -15.78 -10.52 -37.37
C ASP A 508 -15.00 -9.88 -36.19
N SER A 509 -14.83 -8.56 -36.15
CA SER A 509 -14.11 -7.93 -35.05
C SER A 509 -14.85 -8.01 -33.73
N LYS A 510 -14.15 -8.37 -32.67
CA LYS A 510 -14.63 -8.28 -31.28
C LYS A 510 -13.86 -7.19 -30.53
N ILE A 511 -14.57 -6.47 -29.68
CA ILE A 511 -14.07 -5.25 -29.04
C ILE A 511 -14.12 -5.42 -27.52
N ILE A 512 -13.04 -5.05 -26.83
CA ILE A 512 -13.03 -4.90 -25.38
C ILE A 512 -13.07 -3.40 -25.07
N VAL A 513 -14.03 -2.99 -24.24
CA VAL A 513 -14.15 -1.62 -23.76
C VAL A 513 -13.82 -1.57 -22.27
N PHE A 514 -12.80 -0.81 -21.92
CA PHE A 514 -12.35 -0.61 -20.55
C PHE A 514 -12.68 0.77 -20.01
N SER A 515 -13.15 0.82 -18.77
CA SER A 515 -13.20 2.04 -17.96
C SER A 515 -12.88 1.72 -16.49
N GLU A 516 -12.23 2.65 -15.79
CA GLU A 516 -12.02 2.54 -14.33
C GLU A 516 -13.38 2.68 -13.59
N TRP A 517 -14.36 3.37 -14.21
CA TRP A 517 -15.62 3.75 -13.60
C TRP A 517 -16.78 2.87 -14.07
N ALA A 518 -17.44 2.17 -13.13
CA ALA A 518 -18.59 1.32 -13.45
C ALA A 518 -19.76 2.13 -14.03
N ARG A 519 -20.01 3.37 -13.56
CA ARG A 519 -21.06 4.25 -14.08
C ARG A 519 -20.83 4.66 -15.54
N MET A 520 -19.58 4.87 -15.95
CA MET A 520 -19.26 5.09 -17.37
C MET A 520 -19.64 3.88 -18.22
N LEU A 521 -19.34 2.68 -17.74
CA LEU A 521 -19.75 1.45 -18.44
C LEU A 521 -21.27 1.24 -18.48
N GLU A 522 -22.02 1.78 -17.52
CA GLU A 522 -23.50 1.77 -17.59
C GLU A 522 -24.01 2.56 -18.78
N LEU A 523 -23.43 3.72 -19.07
CA LEU A 523 -23.77 4.50 -20.28
C LEU A 523 -23.39 3.73 -21.55
N VAL A 524 -22.24 3.08 -21.57
CA VAL A 524 -21.81 2.22 -22.70
C VAL A 524 -22.76 1.04 -22.88
N ARG A 525 -23.24 0.44 -21.81
CA ARG A 525 -24.24 -0.63 -21.84
C ARG A 525 -25.56 -0.15 -22.45
N ASP A 526 -26.00 1.04 -22.07
CA ASP A 526 -27.22 1.64 -22.60
C ASP A 526 -27.04 1.92 -24.11
N LEU A 527 -25.92 2.50 -24.53
CA LEU A 527 -25.56 2.70 -25.94
C LEU A 527 -25.55 1.36 -26.73
N ALA A 528 -24.90 0.31 -26.16
CA ALA A 528 -24.86 -0.99 -26.82
C ALA A 528 -26.29 -1.57 -27.04
N ARG A 529 -27.23 -1.34 -26.10
CA ARG A 529 -28.63 -1.74 -26.24
C ARG A 529 -29.36 -0.95 -27.33
N GLU A 530 -29.15 0.37 -27.40
CA GLU A 530 -29.66 1.22 -28.46
C GLU A 530 -29.19 0.76 -29.83
N MET A 531 -27.91 0.42 -29.96
CA MET A 531 -27.32 -0.12 -31.18
C MET A 531 -27.64 -1.61 -31.42
N LYS A 532 -28.44 -2.26 -30.56
CA LYS A 532 -28.80 -3.69 -30.60
C LYS A 532 -27.59 -4.63 -30.64
N LEU A 533 -26.52 -4.28 -29.95
CA LEU A 533 -25.30 -5.06 -29.85
C LEU A 533 -25.32 -5.96 -28.61
N GLU A 534 -24.99 -7.24 -28.81
CA GLU A 534 -24.82 -8.21 -27.73
C GLU A 534 -23.45 -7.97 -27.04
N PHE A 535 -23.47 -7.95 -25.70
CA PHE A 535 -22.29 -7.68 -24.89
C PHE A 535 -22.17 -8.61 -23.69
N ALA A 536 -20.95 -8.87 -23.26
CA ALA A 536 -20.61 -9.51 -22.01
C ALA A 536 -20.25 -8.43 -20.95
N TRP A 537 -20.73 -8.62 -19.71
CA TRP A 537 -20.57 -7.64 -18.62
C TRP A 537 -19.65 -8.17 -17.53
N HIS A 538 -18.52 -7.48 -17.29
CA HIS A 538 -17.50 -7.90 -16.34
C HIS A 538 -17.04 -6.76 -15.42
N THR A 539 -17.68 -6.63 -14.25
CA THR A 539 -17.33 -5.63 -13.24
C THR A 539 -17.06 -6.26 -11.88
N GLY A 540 -16.52 -5.46 -10.94
CA GLY A 540 -16.23 -5.91 -9.57
C GLY A 540 -17.47 -6.42 -8.81
N SER A 541 -18.66 -5.90 -9.10
CA SER A 541 -19.93 -6.29 -8.46
C SER A 541 -20.50 -7.63 -8.92
N VAL A 542 -20.06 -8.17 -10.08
CA VAL A 542 -20.58 -9.43 -10.62
C VAL A 542 -19.99 -10.62 -9.84
N PRO A 543 -20.81 -11.58 -9.36
CA PRO A 543 -20.34 -12.79 -8.71
C PRO A 543 -19.43 -13.62 -9.61
N GLN A 544 -18.43 -14.30 -9.03
CA GLN A 544 -17.38 -15.01 -9.78
C GLN A 544 -17.90 -16.05 -10.77
N GLN A 545 -18.94 -16.81 -10.39
CA GLN A 545 -19.54 -17.81 -11.28
C GLN A 545 -20.16 -17.16 -12.54
N LYS A 546 -20.87 -16.04 -12.37
CA LYS A 546 -21.43 -15.28 -13.49
C LYS A 546 -20.34 -14.66 -14.37
N ARG A 547 -19.23 -14.19 -13.78
CA ARG A 547 -18.10 -13.66 -14.57
C ARG A 547 -17.54 -14.71 -15.52
N ARG A 548 -17.40 -15.95 -15.05
CA ARG A 548 -16.89 -17.07 -15.88
C ARG A 548 -17.84 -17.37 -17.06
N ALA A 549 -19.14 -17.32 -16.83
CA ALA A 549 -20.14 -17.47 -17.87
C ALA A 549 -20.06 -16.35 -18.93
N GLU A 550 -19.94 -15.10 -18.52
CA GLU A 550 -19.79 -13.96 -19.42
C GLU A 550 -18.51 -14.01 -20.26
N ILE A 551 -17.39 -14.42 -19.66
CA ILE A 551 -16.13 -14.63 -20.39
C ILE A 551 -16.29 -15.72 -21.46
N ASN A 552 -16.91 -16.85 -21.11
CA ASN A 552 -17.13 -17.95 -22.06
C ASN A 552 -18.08 -17.53 -23.18
N ARG A 553 -19.17 -16.80 -22.85
CA ARG A 553 -20.08 -16.24 -23.83
C ARG A 553 -19.36 -15.36 -24.84
N PHE A 554 -18.52 -14.43 -24.37
CA PHE A 554 -17.73 -13.57 -25.26
C PHE A 554 -16.78 -14.37 -26.16
N LYS A 555 -16.16 -15.43 -25.64
CA LYS A 555 -15.24 -16.26 -26.42
C LYS A 555 -15.93 -17.11 -27.49
N GLN A 556 -17.08 -17.70 -27.17
CA GLN A 556 -17.71 -18.75 -27.97
C GLN A 556 -18.85 -18.25 -28.86
N ASP A 557 -19.61 -17.25 -28.41
CA ASP A 557 -20.73 -16.71 -29.13
C ASP A 557 -20.26 -15.65 -30.14
N SER A 558 -20.47 -15.89 -31.43
CA SER A 558 -20.12 -14.96 -32.52
C SER A 558 -20.92 -13.65 -32.46
N ASN A 559 -22.14 -13.69 -31.92
CA ASN A 559 -23.02 -12.52 -31.81
C ASN A 559 -22.59 -11.59 -30.66
N CYS A 560 -21.96 -12.17 -29.60
CA CYS A 560 -21.44 -11.38 -28.49
C CYS A 560 -20.11 -10.71 -28.89
N ARG A 561 -20.20 -9.50 -29.48
CA ARG A 561 -19.05 -8.79 -30.07
C ARG A 561 -18.42 -7.76 -29.14
N LEU A 562 -19.06 -7.42 -28.03
CA LEU A 562 -18.55 -6.46 -27.05
C LEU A 562 -18.25 -7.14 -25.71
N PHE A 563 -17.15 -6.73 -25.06
CA PHE A 563 -16.81 -7.09 -23.69
C PHE A 563 -16.58 -5.81 -22.87
N LEU A 564 -17.53 -5.50 -21.99
CA LEU A 564 -17.51 -4.29 -21.17
C LEU A 564 -16.91 -4.61 -19.79
N SER A 565 -15.80 -3.99 -19.46
CA SER A 565 -15.07 -4.35 -18.24
C SER A 565 -14.45 -3.18 -17.52
N THR A 566 -14.51 -3.24 -16.18
CA THR A 566 -13.63 -2.41 -15.34
C THR A 566 -12.24 -3.01 -15.27
N ASP A 567 -11.29 -2.34 -14.58
CA ASP A 567 -9.94 -2.84 -14.33
C ASP A 567 -9.91 -4.24 -13.69
N SER A 568 -11.05 -4.74 -13.15
CA SER A 568 -11.18 -6.12 -12.66
C SER A 568 -10.95 -7.16 -13.76
N GLY A 569 -11.22 -6.83 -15.02
CA GLY A 569 -10.93 -7.66 -16.20
C GLY A 569 -9.56 -7.40 -16.83
N ALA A 570 -8.86 -6.36 -16.40
CA ALA A 570 -7.51 -6.07 -16.87
C ALA A 570 -6.46 -7.05 -16.30
N THR A 571 -6.78 -7.80 -15.25
CA THR A 571 -5.84 -8.77 -14.64
C THR A 571 -6.20 -10.21 -15.01
N GLY A 572 -5.25 -10.92 -15.67
CA GLY A 572 -5.25 -12.36 -15.86
C GLY A 572 -6.18 -12.94 -16.92
N LEU A 573 -7.21 -12.27 -17.40
CA LEU A 573 -8.17 -12.82 -18.35
C LEU A 573 -7.55 -13.05 -19.75
N ASN A 574 -7.94 -14.14 -20.37
CA ASN A 574 -7.61 -14.42 -21.77
C ASN A 574 -8.79 -14.01 -22.66
N LEU A 575 -8.65 -12.90 -23.40
CA LEU A 575 -9.66 -12.33 -24.28
C LEU A 575 -9.15 -12.19 -25.72
N GLN A 576 -8.35 -13.13 -26.19
CA GLN A 576 -7.76 -13.17 -27.55
C GLN A 576 -8.80 -13.20 -28.68
N ALA A 577 -10.06 -13.52 -28.36
CA ALA A 577 -11.15 -13.38 -29.33
C ALA A 577 -11.30 -11.94 -29.85
N ALA A 578 -10.86 -10.95 -29.05
CA ALA A 578 -10.90 -9.55 -29.44
C ALA A 578 -9.64 -9.13 -30.21
N ASN A 579 -9.81 -8.26 -31.18
CA ASN A 579 -8.74 -7.60 -31.92
C ASN A 579 -8.78 -6.06 -31.82
N VAL A 580 -9.74 -5.53 -31.06
CA VAL A 580 -9.82 -4.09 -30.75
C VAL A 580 -9.96 -3.89 -29.25
N VAL A 581 -9.20 -2.95 -28.71
CA VAL A 581 -9.25 -2.53 -27.29
C VAL A 581 -9.53 -1.04 -27.25
N VAL A 582 -10.63 -0.65 -26.61
CA VAL A 582 -10.99 0.75 -26.41
C VAL A 582 -10.83 1.08 -24.93
N ASN A 583 -10.01 2.07 -24.61
CA ASN A 583 -9.88 2.64 -23.28
C ASN A 583 -10.63 3.96 -23.23
N LEU A 584 -11.70 4.02 -22.43
CA LEU A 584 -12.50 5.23 -22.25
C LEU A 584 -11.79 6.25 -21.35
N ASP A 585 -10.91 5.76 -20.49
CA ASP A 585 -10.07 6.53 -19.58
C ASP A 585 -8.63 6.03 -19.57
N LEU A 586 -7.69 6.90 -19.26
CA LEU A 586 -6.27 6.55 -19.07
C LEU A 586 -5.97 6.29 -17.59
N PRO A 587 -5.43 5.13 -17.23
CA PRO A 587 -5.00 4.88 -15.87
C PRO A 587 -3.72 5.67 -15.54
N TRP A 588 -3.54 6.06 -14.25
CA TRP A 588 -2.31 6.71 -13.76
C TRP A 588 -1.02 5.90 -13.95
N ASN A 589 -1.17 4.61 -14.15
CA ASN A 589 -0.07 3.67 -14.24
C ASN A 589 0.00 3.09 -15.66
N PRO A 590 1.11 3.30 -16.41
CA PRO A 590 1.27 2.75 -17.75
C PRO A 590 1.15 1.22 -17.75
N ALA A 591 1.58 0.56 -16.69
CA ALA A 591 1.45 -0.88 -16.54
C ALA A 591 -0.01 -1.37 -16.57
N LYS A 592 -0.96 -0.61 -16.03
CA LYS A 592 -2.39 -0.94 -16.12
C LYS A 592 -2.91 -0.82 -17.56
N LEU A 593 -2.45 0.18 -18.28
CA LEU A 593 -2.79 0.34 -19.70
C LEU A 593 -2.28 -0.86 -20.51
N GLU A 594 -1.03 -1.24 -20.30
CA GLU A 594 -0.45 -2.43 -20.93
C GLU A 594 -1.17 -3.73 -20.46
N GLN A 595 -1.62 -3.81 -19.22
CA GLN A 595 -2.45 -4.93 -18.75
C GLN A 595 -3.76 -5.04 -19.51
N ARG A 596 -4.47 -3.93 -19.75
CA ARG A 596 -5.69 -3.90 -20.57
C ARG A 596 -5.41 -4.38 -22.00
N ILE A 597 -4.37 -3.86 -22.62
CA ILE A 597 -3.95 -4.22 -23.98
C ILE A 597 -3.55 -5.70 -24.09
N ALA A 598 -2.80 -6.19 -23.11
CA ALA A 598 -2.33 -7.58 -23.07
C ALA A 598 -3.48 -8.62 -22.90
N ARG A 599 -4.72 -8.21 -22.77
CA ARG A 599 -5.89 -9.13 -22.83
C ARG A 599 -6.18 -9.59 -24.25
N ALA A 600 -6.02 -8.73 -25.23
CA ALA A 600 -6.20 -9.01 -26.65
C ALA A 600 -4.85 -9.28 -27.37
N TRP A 601 -3.83 -8.44 -27.10
CA TRP A 601 -2.53 -8.54 -27.73
C TRP A 601 -1.58 -9.47 -26.96
N ARG A 602 -1.69 -10.73 -27.30
CA ARG A 602 -0.90 -11.80 -26.68
C ARG A 602 -0.73 -12.96 -27.66
N LYS A 603 0.11 -13.93 -27.27
CA LYS A 603 0.40 -15.11 -28.09
C LYS A 603 -0.85 -15.84 -28.57
N HIS A 604 -0.81 -16.36 -29.80
CA HIS A 604 -1.93 -16.95 -30.53
C HIS A 604 -2.99 -15.93 -31.00
N GLN A 605 -2.74 -14.65 -30.89
CA GLN A 605 -3.52 -13.66 -31.63
C GLN A 605 -3.07 -13.69 -33.09
N THR A 606 -3.97 -13.89 -34.01
CA THR A 606 -3.69 -13.98 -35.45
C THR A 606 -4.01 -12.70 -36.21
N ARG A 607 -4.74 -11.78 -35.57
CA ARG A 607 -5.20 -10.52 -36.18
C ARG A 607 -4.44 -9.34 -35.59
N ALA A 608 -4.17 -8.33 -36.44
CA ALA A 608 -3.64 -7.06 -35.95
C ALA A 608 -4.54 -6.49 -34.82
N VAL A 609 -3.93 -5.99 -33.75
CA VAL A 609 -4.67 -5.43 -32.61
C VAL A 609 -4.64 -3.90 -32.69
N ARG A 610 -5.84 -3.33 -32.74
CA ARG A 610 -6.03 -1.88 -32.65
C ARG A 610 -6.34 -1.47 -31.21
N VAL A 611 -5.57 -0.56 -30.68
CA VAL A 611 -5.78 0.07 -29.36
C VAL A 611 -6.24 1.49 -29.58
N ILE A 612 -7.36 1.85 -29.01
CA ILE A 612 -7.97 3.16 -29.11
C ILE A 612 -8.11 3.73 -27.72
N ASN A 613 -7.52 4.91 -27.50
CA ASN A 613 -7.65 5.63 -26.24
C ASN A 613 -8.51 6.88 -26.48
N LEU A 614 -9.62 7.03 -25.78
CA LEU A 614 -10.42 8.24 -25.79
C LEU A 614 -9.93 9.18 -24.68
N VAL A 615 -9.46 10.34 -25.08
CA VAL A 615 -8.79 11.29 -24.19
C VAL A 615 -9.52 12.62 -24.23
N ALA A 616 -9.95 13.11 -23.09
CA ALA A 616 -10.57 14.44 -23.02
C ALA A 616 -9.53 15.51 -23.35
N GLU A 617 -9.81 16.33 -24.37
CA GLU A 617 -8.93 17.39 -24.85
C GLU A 617 -8.74 18.50 -23.80
N ASP A 618 -7.57 19.13 -23.77
CA ASP A 618 -7.21 20.21 -22.84
C ASP A 618 -7.49 19.89 -21.35
N SER A 619 -7.30 18.63 -20.96
CA SER A 619 -7.59 18.11 -19.62
C SER A 619 -6.37 17.48 -18.95
N ILE A 620 -6.60 17.04 -17.73
CA ILE A 620 -5.62 16.22 -16.99
C ILE A 620 -5.30 14.90 -17.74
N GLU A 621 -6.26 14.31 -18.47
CA GLU A 621 -6.00 13.09 -19.25
C GLU A 621 -5.06 13.35 -20.43
N HIS A 622 -5.22 14.46 -21.11
CA HIS A 622 -4.34 14.86 -22.20
C HIS A 622 -2.89 14.95 -21.70
N ARG A 623 -2.69 15.61 -20.57
CA ARG A 623 -1.34 15.78 -19.95
C ARG A 623 -0.79 14.49 -19.33
N MET A 624 -1.66 13.53 -19.00
CA MET A 624 -1.24 12.21 -18.50
C MET A 624 -0.49 11.39 -19.56
N ILE A 625 -0.70 11.61 -20.85
CA ILE A 625 -0.01 10.87 -21.93
C ILE A 625 1.50 11.01 -21.79
N ASP A 626 1.99 12.25 -21.66
CA ASP A 626 3.43 12.52 -21.52
C ASP A 626 4.00 11.92 -20.23
N MET A 627 3.25 12.02 -19.13
CA MET A 627 3.64 11.44 -17.85
C MET A 627 3.73 9.90 -17.91
N LEU A 628 2.80 9.26 -18.63
CA LEU A 628 2.83 7.80 -18.83
C LEU A 628 4.06 7.39 -19.63
N ALA A 629 4.42 8.14 -20.68
CA ALA A 629 5.62 7.89 -21.47
C ALA A 629 6.90 8.01 -20.62
N GLN A 630 7.02 9.05 -19.78
CA GLN A 630 8.17 9.24 -18.89
C GLN A 630 8.30 8.10 -17.87
N LYS A 631 7.19 7.65 -17.27
CA LYS A 631 7.20 6.54 -16.35
C LYS A 631 7.64 5.23 -17.01
N GLN A 632 7.22 5.01 -18.25
CA GLN A 632 7.61 3.84 -19.01
C GLN A 632 9.12 3.86 -19.29
N GLN A 633 9.68 4.99 -19.69
CA GLN A 633 11.12 5.16 -19.92
C GLN A 633 11.94 4.87 -18.65
N LEU A 634 11.49 5.32 -17.48
CA LEU A 634 12.16 5.01 -16.22
C LEU A 634 12.17 3.50 -15.94
N ALA A 635 11.01 2.84 -16.09
CA ALA A 635 10.91 1.41 -15.86
C ALA A 635 11.84 0.63 -16.79
N ASP A 636 11.88 1.02 -18.05
CA ASP A 636 12.74 0.43 -19.06
C ASP A 636 14.24 0.65 -18.76
N GLY A 637 14.63 1.86 -18.33
CA GLY A 637 16.00 2.15 -17.94
C GLY A 637 16.47 1.30 -16.75
N VAL A 638 15.70 1.27 -15.67
CA VAL A 638 16.09 0.55 -14.44
C VAL A 638 16.06 -0.98 -14.62
N LEU A 639 15.04 -1.50 -15.32
CA LEU A 639 14.83 -2.95 -15.42
C LEU A 639 15.59 -3.59 -16.57
N ASP A 640 15.66 -2.93 -17.70
CA ASP A 640 16.26 -3.48 -18.93
C ASP A 640 17.71 -3.03 -19.14
N GLY A 641 18.19 -2.05 -18.34
CA GLY A 641 19.52 -1.45 -18.51
C GLY A 641 19.67 -0.68 -19.82
N ARG A 642 18.54 -0.28 -20.43
CA ARG A 642 18.52 0.46 -21.71
C ARG A 642 18.42 1.96 -21.45
N GLY A 643 19.14 2.74 -22.25
CA GLY A 643 19.18 4.19 -22.13
C GLY A 643 20.37 4.69 -21.31
N ASP A 644 20.53 6.01 -21.26
CA ASP A 644 21.60 6.67 -20.51
C ASP A 644 21.22 6.76 -19.03
N LEU A 645 21.54 5.69 -18.28
CA LEU A 645 21.22 5.55 -16.87
C LEU A 645 21.94 6.57 -15.97
N GLU A 646 23.03 7.19 -16.46
CA GLU A 646 23.82 8.18 -15.71
C GLU A 646 23.15 9.57 -15.75
N ASN A 647 22.35 9.84 -16.78
CA ASN A 647 21.70 11.15 -17.00
C ASN A 647 20.21 11.18 -16.66
N ILE A 648 19.62 10.08 -16.16
CA ILE A 648 18.23 10.08 -15.70
C ILE A 648 18.13 10.84 -14.36
N LYS A 649 18.09 12.16 -14.43
CA LYS A 649 17.74 13.02 -13.28
C LYS A 649 16.23 13.01 -13.10
N LEU A 650 15.74 12.03 -12.37
CA LEU A 650 14.35 12.03 -11.95
C LEU A 650 14.27 12.67 -10.56
N PRO A 651 13.62 13.83 -10.45
CA PRO A 651 13.39 14.41 -9.13
C PRO A 651 12.60 13.42 -8.29
N SER A 652 13.02 13.19 -7.06
CA SER A 652 12.29 12.37 -6.08
C SER A 652 11.78 13.25 -4.93
N GLY A 653 10.89 12.72 -4.11
CA GLY A 653 10.35 13.46 -2.98
C GLY A 653 9.39 14.58 -3.35
N ARG A 654 9.46 15.72 -2.63
CA ARG A 654 8.55 16.86 -2.81
C ARG A 654 8.73 17.53 -4.16
N ALA A 655 9.97 17.69 -4.63
CA ALA A 655 10.26 18.32 -5.92
C ALA A 655 9.63 17.53 -7.09
N ALA A 656 9.75 16.19 -7.08
CA ALA A 656 9.11 15.33 -8.07
C ALA A 656 7.58 15.40 -8.00
N PHE A 657 7.02 15.40 -6.80
CA PHE A 657 5.58 15.55 -6.61
C PHE A 657 5.09 16.88 -7.17
N MET A 658 5.79 17.98 -6.87
CA MET A 658 5.44 19.31 -7.37
C MET A 658 5.60 19.44 -8.88
N ALA A 659 6.70 18.92 -9.45
CA ALA A 659 6.92 18.91 -10.89
C ALA A 659 5.81 18.13 -11.62
N ARG A 660 5.41 16.97 -11.10
CA ARG A 660 4.28 16.19 -11.64
C ARG A 660 2.94 16.92 -11.55
N LEU A 661 2.67 17.56 -10.42
CA LEU A 661 1.45 18.36 -10.27
C LEU A 661 1.43 19.54 -11.26
N GLN A 662 2.57 20.22 -11.46
CA GLN A 662 2.68 21.32 -12.41
C GLN A 662 2.48 20.82 -13.85
N SER A 663 3.11 19.71 -14.24
CA SER A 663 2.92 19.14 -15.57
C SER A 663 1.47 18.72 -15.83
N LEU A 664 0.76 18.25 -14.81
CA LEU A 664 -0.65 17.85 -14.91
C LEU A 664 -1.62 19.05 -14.97
N MET A 665 -1.26 20.20 -14.40
CA MET A 665 -2.14 21.38 -14.37
C MET A 665 -1.83 22.38 -15.49
N GLY A 666 -0.66 22.30 -16.13
CA GLY A 666 -0.18 23.27 -17.14
C GLY A 666 0.28 24.59 -16.50
N ASP A 667 0.91 25.43 -17.33
CA ASP A 667 1.53 26.70 -16.89
C ASP A 667 0.52 27.87 -16.79
N LYS A 668 -0.72 27.71 -17.29
CA LYS A 668 -1.75 28.74 -17.19
C LYS A 668 -2.35 28.72 -15.78
N ALA A 669 -2.28 29.87 -15.08
CA ALA A 669 -3.12 30.06 -13.90
C ALA A 669 -4.59 29.90 -14.32
N PRO A 670 -5.36 29.03 -13.67
CA PRO A 670 -6.76 28.86 -14.02
C PRO A 670 -7.48 30.18 -13.77
N GLU A 671 -8.07 30.74 -14.77
CA GLU A 671 -9.04 31.83 -14.59
C GLU A 671 -10.22 31.28 -13.78
N PRO A 672 -10.77 32.07 -12.85
CA PRO A 672 -11.98 31.65 -12.16
C PRO A 672 -13.06 31.39 -13.22
N ALA A 673 -13.65 30.17 -13.16
CA ALA A 673 -14.66 29.75 -14.13
C ALA A 673 -15.68 30.86 -14.35
N PRO A 674 -15.93 31.25 -15.59
CA PRO A 674 -17.01 32.20 -15.86
C PRO A 674 -18.29 31.57 -15.30
N ARG A 675 -18.96 32.25 -14.37
CA ARG A 675 -20.28 31.84 -13.94
C ARG A 675 -21.12 31.69 -15.22
N PRO A 676 -21.92 30.61 -15.39
CA PRO A 676 -22.70 30.41 -16.58
C PRO A 676 -23.48 31.69 -16.86
N ALA A 677 -23.23 32.27 -18.02
CA ALA A 677 -23.94 33.46 -18.46
C ALA A 677 -25.42 33.07 -18.64
N SER A 678 -26.21 33.37 -17.61
CA SER A 678 -27.64 33.47 -17.78
C SER A 678 -27.88 34.35 -18.98
N GLN A 679 -28.61 33.85 -19.96
CA GLN A 679 -28.99 34.56 -21.15
C GLN A 679 -29.47 35.97 -20.78
N ALA A 680 -28.70 36.96 -21.14
CA ALA A 680 -29.04 38.36 -20.91
C ALA A 680 -30.28 38.71 -21.71
N LYS A 681 -31.40 38.88 -21.03
CA LYS A 681 -32.47 39.81 -21.45
C LYS A 681 -32.12 41.19 -20.88
N PRO A 682 -32.44 42.26 -21.59
CA PRO A 682 -31.91 43.58 -21.30
C PRO A 682 -32.46 44.15 -20.00
N SER A 683 -31.54 44.73 -19.24
CA SER A 683 -31.66 45.65 -18.12
C SER A 683 -33.05 46.01 -17.59
N ALA A 684 -33.43 45.37 -16.48
CA ALA A 684 -34.15 46.01 -15.39
C ALA A 684 -33.41 45.71 -14.10
N SER A 685 -33.18 46.65 -13.25
CA SER A 685 -32.56 46.55 -11.91
C SER A 685 -33.14 45.34 -11.17
N PRO A 686 -32.32 44.47 -10.49
CA PRO A 686 -32.83 43.34 -9.79
C PRO A 686 -33.74 43.80 -8.64
N SER A 687 -35.03 43.72 -8.81
CA SER A 687 -35.97 43.79 -7.68
C SER A 687 -35.80 42.52 -6.87
N ILE A 688 -35.29 42.64 -5.65
CA ILE A 688 -35.20 41.53 -4.70
C ILE A 688 -36.60 40.98 -4.49
N SER A 689 -36.84 39.68 -4.64
CA SER A 689 -38.18 39.11 -4.49
C SER A 689 -38.68 39.33 -3.04
N PRO A 690 -39.99 39.57 -2.84
CA PRO A 690 -40.57 39.74 -1.50
C PRO A 690 -40.25 38.59 -0.54
N GLU A 691 -40.15 37.37 -1.04
CA GLU A 691 -39.77 36.16 -0.31
C GLU A 691 -38.31 36.24 0.18
N THR A 692 -37.40 36.78 -0.64
CA THR A 692 -36.00 36.93 -0.28
C THR A 692 -35.83 38.01 0.78
N VAL A 693 -36.58 39.10 0.69
CA VAL A 693 -36.56 40.17 1.71
C VAL A 693 -37.09 39.63 3.04
N PHE A 694 -38.24 38.96 3.03
CA PHE A 694 -38.81 38.34 4.23
C PHE A 694 -37.83 37.34 4.89
N THR A 695 -37.24 36.47 4.07
CA THR A 695 -36.27 35.45 4.58
C THR A 695 -35.06 36.09 5.20
N GLN A 696 -34.47 37.09 4.55
CA GLN A 696 -33.29 37.82 5.07
C GLN A 696 -33.57 38.55 6.38
N ASP A 697 -34.73 39.25 6.44
CA ASP A 697 -35.10 40.01 7.64
C ASP A 697 -35.46 39.07 8.82
N LEU A 698 -36.12 37.93 8.53
CA LEU A 698 -36.46 36.95 9.57
C LEU A 698 -35.20 36.27 10.12
N VAL A 699 -34.27 35.83 9.22
CA VAL A 699 -32.98 35.24 9.62
C VAL A 699 -32.12 36.26 10.39
N ALA A 700 -32.06 37.50 9.95
CA ALA A 700 -31.28 38.57 10.63
C ALA A 700 -31.77 38.83 12.05
N ARG A 701 -33.07 38.72 12.32
CA ARG A 701 -33.67 39.01 13.64
C ARG A 701 -33.67 37.80 14.58
N LEU A 702 -33.85 36.58 14.03
CA LEU A 702 -33.96 35.37 14.84
C LEU A 702 -32.66 34.57 14.99
N GLY A 703 -31.77 34.66 14.00
CA GLY A 703 -30.51 33.89 14.02
C GLY A 703 -30.72 32.41 14.28
N THR A 704 -30.12 31.88 15.33
CA THR A 704 -30.20 30.47 15.72
C THR A 704 -31.57 30.06 16.30
N ARG A 705 -32.47 30.96 16.59
CA ARG A 705 -33.85 30.71 17.05
C ARG A 705 -34.77 30.25 15.92
N LEU A 706 -34.43 30.51 14.66
CA LEU A 706 -35.13 30.01 13.50
C LEU A 706 -34.53 28.70 13.05
N ALA A 707 -35.21 27.58 13.31
CA ALA A 707 -34.75 26.25 12.93
C ALA A 707 -34.95 25.97 11.44
N THR A 708 -36.13 26.35 10.93
CA THR A 708 -36.49 26.07 9.52
C THR A 708 -37.48 27.10 9.00
N LEU A 709 -37.38 27.49 7.74
CA LEU A 709 -38.34 28.29 7.01
C LEU A 709 -38.62 27.62 5.67
N GLU A 710 -39.86 27.21 5.47
CA GLU A 710 -40.31 26.51 4.26
C GLU A 710 -41.43 27.33 3.55
N TYR A 711 -41.37 27.33 2.22
CA TYR A 711 -42.40 27.80 1.35
C TYR A 711 -43.19 26.60 0.78
N ARG A 712 -44.46 26.47 1.11
CA ARG A 712 -45.28 25.35 0.72
C ARG A 712 -46.44 25.79 -0.18
N VAL A 713 -46.68 25.01 -1.21
CA VAL A 713 -47.82 25.18 -2.09
C VAL A 713 -48.83 24.10 -1.74
N GLY A 714 -49.98 24.50 -1.19
CA GLY A 714 -51.07 23.59 -0.80
C GLY A 714 -52.04 23.32 -1.94
N GLY A 715 -53.01 22.43 -1.71
CA GLY A 715 -54.08 22.12 -2.65
C GLY A 715 -54.92 23.37 -2.99
N GLY A 716 -55.14 23.58 -4.28
CA GLY A 716 -55.85 24.79 -4.78
C GLY A 716 -54.96 26.02 -5.00
N GLY A 717 -53.61 25.88 -4.99
CA GLY A 717 -52.69 26.97 -5.32
C GLY A 717 -52.47 27.96 -4.16
N LYS A 718 -52.94 27.69 -2.95
CA LYS A 718 -52.65 28.51 -1.76
C LYS A 718 -51.21 28.27 -1.32
N THR A 719 -50.46 29.37 -1.11
CA THR A 719 -49.07 29.35 -0.66
C THR A 719 -48.99 29.69 0.83
N VAL A 720 -48.10 28.98 1.55
CA VAL A 720 -47.91 29.15 2.99
C VAL A 720 -46.41 29.16 3.29
N LEU A 721 -45.95 30.15 4.06
CA LEU A 721 -44.62 30.18 4.69
C LEU A 721 -44.72 29.54 6.09
N MET A 722 -43.95 28.50 6.32
CA MET A 722 -43.93 27.79 7.60
C MET A 722 -42.58 28.02 8.26
N ALA A 723 -42.60 28.69 9.41
CA ALA A 723 -41.40 28.98 10.24
C ALA A 723 -41.41 28.13 11.48
N VAL A 724 -40.31 27.40 11.72
CA VAL A 724 -40.11 26.60 12.94
C VAL A 724 -39.19 27.35 13.90
N VAL A 725 -39.67 27.64 15.10
CA VAL A 725 -38.96 28.52 16.09
C VAL A 725 -39.10 27.98 17.51
N ASP A 726 -38.27 28.45 18.45
CA ASP A 726 -38.30 27.96 19.83
C ASP A 726 -39.38 28.67 20.68
N GLU A 727 -39.77 29.92 20.38
CA GLU A 727 -40.72 30.73 21.17
C GLU A 727 -41.82 31.28 20.26
N VAL A 728 -42.83 30.48 19.94
CA VAL A 728 -43.89 30.79 18.96
C VAL A 728 -44.68 32.04 19.31
N GLU A 729 -45.13 32.17 20.57
CA GLU A 729 -45.97 33.29 21.01
C GLU A 729 -45.29 34.68 20.88
N GLN A 730 -44.01 34.77 21.09
CA GLN A 730 -43.22 36.00 21.00
C GLN A 730 -42.84 36.33 19.54
N ILE A 731 -42.61 35.29 18.73
CA ILE A 731 -42.08 35.46 17.37
C ILE A 731 -43.19 35.65 16.34
N ARG A 732 -44.33 35.02 16.50
CA ARG A 732 -45.47 35.10 15.56
C ARG A 732 -45.85 36.55 15.21
N PRO A 733 -46.09 37.50 16.16
CA PRO A 733 -46.47 38.86 15.83
C PRO A 733 -45.38 39.62 15.05
N MET A 734 -44.13 39.33 15.32
CA MET A 734 -42.99 39.89 14.60
C MET A 734 -42.91 39.36 13.17
N ALA A 735 -43.03 38.05 13.00
CA ALA A 735 -42.96 37.40 11.70
C ALA A 735 -44.15 37.86 10.79
N GLU A 736 -45.33 38.01 11.34
CA GLU A 736 -46.48 38.54 10.64
C GLU A 736 -46.30 39.99 10.15
N ARG A 737 -45.65 40.84 10.97
CA ARG A 737 -45.30 42.22 10.53
C ARG A 737 -44.28 42.21 9.41
N LEU A 738 -43.22 41.39 9.52
CA LEU A 738 -42.22 41.26 8.46
C LEU A 738 -42.81 40.72 7.18
N LEU A 739 -43.79 39.80 7.25
CA LEU A 739 -44.51 39.30 6.10
C LEU A 739 -45.32 40.44 5.42
N LYS A 740 -46.03 41.20 6.19
CA LYS A 740 -46.82 42.33 5.69
C LYS A 740 -45.94 43.43 5.08
N ASP A 741 -44.76 43.67 5.68
CA ASP A 741 -43.79 44.65 5.16
C ASP A 741 -43.18 44.17 3.83
N ALA A 742 -42.84 42.89 3.71
CA ALA A 742 -42.27 42.32 2.51
C ALA A 742 -43.24 42.14 1.35
N PHE A 743 -44.49 41.71 1.63
CA PHE A 743 -45.50 41.38 0.62
C PHE A 743 -46.60 42.44 0.41
N GLY A 744 -46.61 43.54 1.19
CA GLY A 744 -47.46 44.70 0.98
C GLY A 744 -48.94 44.48 1.27
N GLY A 745 -49.37 43.47 2.01
CA GLY A 745 -50.73 43.26 2.51
C GLY A 745 -51.81 42.95 1.42
N GLY A 746 -51.40 42.57 0.21
CA GLY A 746 -52.29 42.23 -0.89
C GLY A 746 -52.84 40.80 -0.83
N ALA A 747 -53.95 40.52 -1.56
CA ALA A 747 -54.57 39.20 -1.62
C ALA A 747 -53.69 38.07 -2.16
N ALA A 748 -52.47 38.39 -2.67
CA ALA A 748 -51.46 37.45 -3.18
C ALA A 748 -50.37 37.10 -2.15
N ALA A 749 -50.41 37.63 -0.92
CA ALA A 749 -49.42 37.31 0.12
C ALA A 749 -49.59 35.84 0.58
N PRO A 750 -48.48 35.08 0.78
CA PRO A 750 -48.59 33.74 1.33
C PRO A 750 -49.11 33.77 2.76
N GLY A 751 -49.82 32.72 3.20
CA GLY A 751 -50.12 32.51 4.62
C GLY A 751 -48.82 32.28 5.41
N LEU A 752 -48.84 32.60 6.73
CA LEU A 752 -47.72 32.34 7.62
C LEU A 752 -48.20 31.40 8.74
N GLU A 753 -47.48 30.28 8.88
CA GLU A 753 -47.61 29.39 10.04
C GLU A 753 -46.30 29.38 10.82
N VAL A 754 -46.38 29.63 12.13
CA VAL A 754 -45.24 29.60 13.04
C VAL A 754 -45.46 28.46 14.02
N LEU A 755 -44.56 27.49 14.02
CA LEU A 755 -44.65 26.27 14.81
C LEU A 755 -43.44 26.16 15.74
N ASP A 756 -43.63 25.53 16.92
CA ASP A 756 -42.50 25.09 17.74
C ASP A 756 -41.91 23.79 17.18
N ARG A 757 -40.64 23.49 17.59
CA ARG A 757 -39.91 22.32 17.11
C ARG A 757 -40.62 21.01 17.44
N ALA A 758 -41.22 20.88 18.63
CA ALA A 758 -41.88 19.66 19.08
C ALA A 758 -43.14 19.37 18.23
N THR A 759 -43.92 20.42 17.94
CA THR A 759 -45.10 20.31 17.04
C THR A 759 -44.65 19.92 15.62
N TYR A 760 -43.59 20.56 15.10
CA TYR A 760 -43.09 20.25 13.77
C TYR A 760 -42.53 18.80 13.70
N GLU A 761 -41.75 18.34 14.68
CA GLU A 761 -41.24 16.95 14.74
C GLU A 761 -42.39 15.94 14.89
N THR A 762 -43.45 16.30 15.62
CA THR A 762 -44.62 15.45 15.76
C THR A 762 -45.35 15.29 14.41
N ILE A 763 -45.54 16.38 13.66
CA ILE A 763 -46.12 16.37 12.31
C ILE A 763 -45.25 15.53 11.37
N GLN A 764 -43.93 15.68 11.39
CA GLN A 764 -43.00 14.88 10.57
C GLN A 764 -43.12 13.39 10.89
N ARG A 765 -43.14 13.03 12.18
CA ARG A 765 -43.33 11.65 12.63
C ARG A 765 -44.65 11.02 12.18
N LEU A 766 -45.73 11.79 12.21
CA LEU A 766 -47.02 11.34 11.72
C LEU A 766 -47.05 11.14 10.21
N ILE A 767 -46.29 11.95 9.46
CA ILE A 767 -46.09 11.79 8.02
C ILE A 767 -45.25 10.52 7.74
N GLU A 768 -44.15 10.32 8.46
CA GLU A 768 -43.33 9.13 8.33
C GLU A 768 -44.08 7.81 8.66
N GLN A 769 -44.99 7.87 9.64
CA GLN A 769 -45.86 6.75 9.98
C GLN A 769 -47.01 6.52 9.04
N GLY A 770 -47.18 7.38 8.01
CA GLY A 770 -48.29 7.29 7.04
C GLY A 770 -49.64 7.70 7.61
N LEU A 771 -49.72 8.34 8.78
CA LEU A 771 -50.94 8.84 9.40
C LEU A 771 -51.37 10.20 8.86
N LEU A 772 -50.42 10.97 8.32
CA LEU A 772 -50.64 12.20 7.57
C LEU A 772 -50.02 12.07 6.17
N HIS A 773 -50.76 12.45 5.14
CA HIS A 773 -50.25 12.48 3.77
C HIS A 773 -50.06 13.92 3.33
N PRO A 774 -48.83 14.35 2.95
CA PRO A 774 -48.64 15.66 2.38
C PRO A 774 -49.45 15.77 1.06
N VAL A 775 -50.21 16.83 0.90
CA VAL A 775 -50.89 17.12 -0.36
C VAL A 775 -49.80 17.37 -1.40
N ALA A 776 -49.93 16.75 -2.59
CA ALA A 776 -48.98 16.89 -3.69
C ALA A 776 -48.91 18.35 -4.17
N GLY A 777 -47.99 19.11 -3.59
CA GLY A 777 -47.65 20.50 -3.92
C GLY A 777 -46.19 20.73 -3.63
N GLY A 778 -45.50 21.56 -4.41
CA GLY A 778 -44.05 21.80 -4.23
C GLY A 778 -43.75 22.45 -2.89
N THR A 779 -42.77 21.89 -2.20
CA THR A 779 -42.18 22.51 -1.02
C THR A 779 -40.80 23.08 -1.41
N ARG A 780 -40.59 24.39 -1.13
CA ARG A 780 -39.29 25.02 -1.38
C ARG A 780 -38.69 25.52 -0.05
N LEU A 781 -37.56 25.03 0.29
CA LEU A 781 -36.86 25.44 1.48
C LEU A 781 -36.24 26.82 1.29
N LEU A 782 -36.47 27.73 2.20
CA LEU A 782 -35.90 29.09 2.21
C LEU A 782 -34.77 29.25 3.24
N HIS A 783 -34.89 28.58 4.39
CA HIS A 783 -33.85 28.59 5.42
C HIS A 783 -33.98 27.35 6.33
N GLY A 784 -32.85 26.66 6.62
CA GLY A 784 -32.84 25.42 7.42
C GLY A 784 -33.45 24.22 6.68
N GLY A 785 -33.81 23.16 7.32
CA GLY A 785 -34.53 22.05 6.76
C GLY A 785 -33.87 20.68 6.85
N GLU A 786 -34.23 19.75 5.96
CA GLU A 786 -33.66 18.38 5.95
C GLU A 786 -32.15 18.38 6.03
N ALA A 787 -31.48 19.37 5.41
CA ALA A 787 -30.06 19.59 5.57
C ALA A 787 -29.64 19.92 7.01
N ALA A 788 -30.49 20.53 7.83
CA ALA A 788 -30.19 20.81 9.24
C ALA A 788 -30.43 19.57 10.13
N MET A 789 -31.43 18.73 9.80
CA MET A 789 -31.63 17.43 10.45
C MET A 789 -30.62 16.39 10.01
N GLU A 790 -30.32 16.29 8.70
CA GLU A 790 -29.19 15.49 8.19
C GLU A 790 -27.85 16.03 8.68
N THR A 791 -27.67 17.36 8.77
CA THR A 791 -26.48 17.97 9.35
C THR A 791 -26.41 17.68 10.83
N GLY A 792 -27.51 17.71 11.57
CA GLY A 792 -27.56 17.32 12.98
C GLY A 792 -27.22 15.85 13.18
N ARG A 793 -27.78 14.96 12.39
CA ARG A 793 -27.48 13.52 12.42
C ARG A 793 -26.06 13.21 11.91
N ALA A 794 -25.66 13.81 10.81
CA ALA A 794 -24.30 13.69 10.26
C ALA A 794 -23.24 14.32 11.18
N VAL A 795 -23.55 15.43 11.88
CA VAL A 795 -22.70 16.03 12.91
C VAL A 795 -22.62 15.12 14.14
N ARG A 796 -23.75 14.52 14.56
CA ARG A 796 -23.77 13.56 15.69
C ARG A 796 -23.00 12.30 15.31
N GLU A 797 -23.20 11.72 14.14
CA GLU A 797 -22.45 10.56 13.65
C GLU A 797 -20.96 10.87 13.45
N ARG A 798 -20.63 12.06 12.96
CA ARG A 798 -19.23 12.51 12.86
C ARG A 798 -18.59 12.66 14.23
N LYS A 799 -19.25 13.31 15.18
CA LYS A 799 -18.78 13.47 16.57
C LYS A 799 -18.60 12.11 17.26
N LEU A 800 -19.54 11.21 17.07
CA LEU A 800 -19.45 9.83 17.58
C LEU A 800 -18.31 9.05 16.92
N GLY A 801 -18.11 9.24 15.60
CA GLY A 801 -17.01 8.66 14.86
C GLY A 801 -15.63 9.16 15.32
N GLU A 802 -15.50 10.47 15.58
CA GLU A 802 -14.28 11.08 16.10
C GLU A 802 -14.00 10.68 17.56
N ALA A 803 -15.05 10.58 18.39
CA ALA A 803 -14.95 10.08 19.75
C ALA A 803 -14.53 8.61 19.80
N ARG A 804 -15.07 7.75 18.92
CA ARG A 804 -14.66 6.34 18.78
C ARG A 804 -13.19 6.21 18.39
N LYS A 805 -12.70 7.01 17.42
CA LYS A 805 -11.28 7.02 17.03
C LYS A 805 -10.36 7.41 18.19
N ALA A 806 -10.76 8.40 18.99
CA ALA A 806 -10.00 8.78 20.17
C ALA A 806 -10.01 7.68 21.23
N MET A 807 -11.14 6.97 21.41
CA MET A 807 -11.24 5.86 22.33
C MET A 807 -10.43 4.63 21.91
N GLU A 808 -10.32 4.35 20.60
CA GLU A 808 -9.42 3.31 20.07
C GLU A 808 -7.94 3.57 20.43
N GLN A 809 -7.52 4.85 20.38
CA GLN A 809 -6.18 5.23 20.83
C GLN A 809 -6.02 5.06 22.35
N ALA A 810 -7.05 5.43 23.13
CA ALA A 810 -7.05 5.22 24.57
C ALA A 810 -6.90 3.74 24.92
N GLU A 811 -7.69 2.87 24.31
CA GLU A 811 -7.59 1.43 24.52
C GLU A 811 -6.24 0.84 24.10
N ARG A 812 -5.69 1.30 22.98
CA ARG A 812 -4.35 0.87 22.53
C ARG A 812 -3.28 1.20 23.56
N LYS A 813 -3.33 2.40 24.14
CA LYS A 813 -2.38 2.84 25.16
C LYS A 813 -2.61 2.12 26.51
N ARG A 814 -3.87 1.86 26.88
CA ARG A 814 -4.22 1.05 28.07
C ARG A 814 -3.66 -0.38 27.94
N ARG A 815 -3.87 -1.05 26.80
CA ARG A 815 -3.33 -2.40 26.58
C ARG A 815 -1.80 -2.43 26.67
N MET A 816 -1.12 -1.37 26.21
CA MET A 816 0.33 -1.24 26.35
C MET A 816 0.74 -1.14 27.83
N SER A 817 -0.01 -0.38 28.62
CA SER A 817 0.17 -0.30 30.08
C SER A 817 -0.08 -1.65 30.76
N ASP A 818 -1.18 -2.34 30.41
CA ASP A 818 -1.52 -3.66 30.96
C ASP A 818 -0.43 -4.70 30.69
N VAL A 819 0.17 -4.70 29.50
CA VAL A 819 1.29 -5.59 29.14
C VAL A 819 2.52 -5.31 30.02
N LEU A 820 2.85 -4.05 30.25
CA LEU A 820 3.98 -3.67 31.11
C LEU A 820 3.71 -4.06 32.57
N LYS A 821 2.47 -3.85 33.07
CA LYS A 821 2.05 -4.24 34.42
C LYS A 821 2.17 -5.77 34.64
N VAL A 822 1.66 -6.58 33.69
CA VAL A 822 1.76 -8.05 33.75
C VAL A 822 3.21 -8.51 33.69
N GLY A 823 4.10 -7.75 33.00
CA GLY A 823 5.54 -8.00 32.96
C GLY A 823 6.29 -7.62 34.23
N GLY A 824 5.63 -7.07 35.26
CA GLY A 824 6.28 -6.61 36.51
C GLY A 824 6.87 -5.19 36.42
N PHE A 825 6.54 -4.42 35.39
CA PHE A 825 7.03 -3.06 35.13
C PHE A 825 5.96 -2.02 35.50
N CYS A 826 5.57 -1.95 36.78
CA CYS A 826 4.47 -1.10 37.22
C CYS A 826 4.77 0.39 37.03
N VAL A 827 5.98 0.83 37.28
CA VAL A 827 6.38 2.24 37.11
C VAL A 827 6.36 2.65 35.63
N GLU A 828 6.92 1.84 34.75
CA GLU A 828 6.96 2.05 33.31
C GLU A 828 5.58 1.91 32.63
N ALA A 829 4.61 1.30 33.31
CA ALA A 829 3.24 1.19 32.84
C ALA A 829 2.43 2.49 33.03
N VAL A 830 2.86 3.40 33.91
CA VAL A 830 2.14 4.67 34.21
C VAL A 830 2.13 5.62 33.02
N PRO A 831 3.24 5.92 32.31
CA PRO A 831 3.21 6.82 31.16
C PRO A 831 2.24 6.42 30.04
N PRO A 832 2.20 5.15 29.57
CA PRO A 832 1.20 4.74 28.58
C PRO A 832 -0.24 4.88 29.07
N LEU A 833 -0.50 4.65 30.35
CA LEU A 833 -1.84 4.81 30.92
C LEU A 833 -2.25 6.26 31.01
N ARG A 834 -1.33 7.16 31.33
CA ARG A 834 -1.55 8.62 31.28
C ARG A 834 -2.00 9.06 29.88
N GLU A 835 -1.31 8.58 28.84
CA GLU A 835 -1.73 8.84 27.47
C GLU A 835 -3.12 8.25 27.17
N ALA A 836 -3.45 7.09 27.71
CA ALA A 836 -4.77 6.46 27.56
C ALA A 836 -5.88 7.34 28.18
N VAL A 837 -5.67 7.84 29.39
CA VAL A 837 -6.61 8.75 30.08
C VAL A 837 -6.79 10.04 29.28
N GLU A 838 -5.72 10.65 28.78
CA GLU A 838 -5.81 11.87 27.95
C GLU A 838 -6.59 11.63 26.64
N TRP A 839 -6.40 10.49 26.00
CA TRP A 839 -7.18 10.13 24.81
C TRP A 839 -8.65 9.84 25.12
N ALA A 840 -8.96 9.26 26.29
CA ALA A 840 -10.32 9.05 26.76
C ALA A 840 -11.02 10.40 27.08
N LEU A 841 -10.32 11.35 27.69
CA LEU A 841 -10.81 12.72 27.90
C LEU A 841 -11.11 13.42 26.56
N LYS A 842 -10.22 13.31 25.57
CA LYS A 842 -10.45 13.85 24.23
C LYS A 842 -11.69 13.20 23.55
N ALA A 843 -11.93 11.92 23.76
CA ALA A 843 -13.12 11.25 23.24
C ALA A 843 -14.42 11.86 23.76
N ILE A 844 -14.48 12.16 25.07
CA ILE A 844 -15.65 12.79 25.70
C ILE A 844 -15.86 14.23 25.26
N VAL A 845 -14.79 15.04 25.20
CA VAL A 845 -14.88 16.42 24.72
C VAL A 845 -15.42 16.47 23.30
N ARG A 846 -15.01 15.53 22.42
CA ARG A 846 -15.53 15.44 21.05
C ARG A 846 -16.98 15.01 20.99
N LEU A 847 -17.44 14.20 21.94
CA LEU A 847 -18.85 13.79 22.02
C LEU A 847 -19.73 14.94 22.50
N ALA A 848 -19.30 15.68 23.53
CA ALA A 848 -20.04 16.79 24.14
C ALA A 848 -20.25 17.98 23.20
N GLY A 849 -19.31 18.24 22.29
CA GLY A 849 -19.33 19.29 21.25
C GLY A 849 -19.73 20.66 21.76
N ASP A 850 -18.79 21.54 21.87
CA ASP A 850 -18.79 22.92 21.40
C ASP A 850 -17.52 23.64 21.89
N GLY A 851 -16.78 24.19 20.94
CA GLY A 851 -15.90 25.36 21.20
C GLY A 851 -14.54 25.11 21.85
N ALA A 852 -14.16 23.90 22.25
CA ALA A 852 -12.82 23.63 22.76
C ALA A 852 -11.92 23.06 21.65
N THR A 853 -11.25 23.95 20.93
CA THR A 853 -10.10 23.61 20.09
C THR A 853 -8.97 23.10 20.97
N ALA A 854 -8.96 21.81 21.25
CA ALA A 854 -7.85 21.13 21.89
C ALA A 854 -6.92 20.57 20.81
N GLU A 855 -6.20 21.44 20.11
CA GLU A 855 -4.96 21.10 19.45
C GLU A 855 -3.83 21.20 20.47
N ALA A 856 -3.10 20.09 20.65
CA ALA A 856 -1.79 19.98 21.34
C ALA A 856 -1.67 20.73 22.68
N GLY A 857 -2.23 20.14 23.75
CA GLY A 857 -2.06 20.63 25.11
C GLY A 857 -3.01 19.93 26.09
N GLU A 858 -2.70 19.96 27.39
CA GLU A 858 -3.58 19.50 28.46
C GLU A 858 -4.83 20.39 28.51
N THR A 859 -6.01 19.82 28.27
CA THR A 859 -7.28 20.56 28.37
C THR A 859 -7.52 21.02 29.82
N PRO A 860 -7.80 22.30 30.11
CA PRO A 860 -8.05 22.75 31.49
C PRO A 860 -9.19 21.95 32.14
N LEU A 861 -9.00 21.51 33.38
CA LEU A 861 -10.00 20.74 34.16
C LEU A 861 -11.32 21.50 34.35
N SER A 862 -11.29 22.81 34.38
CA SER A 862 -12.48 23.68 34.45
C SER A 862 -13.35 23.60 33.18
N ALA A 863 -12.71 23.59 32.01
CA ALA A 863 -13.40 23.44 30.74
C ALA A 863 -13.99 22.02 30.57
N LEU A 864 -13.28 20.98 31.04
CA LEU A 864 -13.75 19.62 31.10
C LEU A 864 -14.97 19.44 31.99
N LYS A 865 -14.97 20.04 33.18
CA LYS A 865 -16.12 20.00 34.14
C LYS A 865 -17.38 20.62 33.55
N ALA A 866 -17.24 21.67 32.74
CA ALA A 866 -18.38 22.32 32.08
C ALA A 866 -18.93 21.48 30.91
N ALA A 867 -18.03 20.88 30.12
CA ALA A 867 -18.41 20.09 28.94
C ALA A 867 -18.98 18.70 29.27
N VAL A 868 -18.68 18.16 30.46
CA VAL A 868 -18.95 16.75 30.83
C VAL A 868 -20.11 16.63 31.84
N ARG A 869 -20.71 17.76 32.28
CA ARG A 869 -21.86 17.76 33.25
C ARG A 869 -23.03 16.94 32.66
N GLY A 870 -23.34 15.80 33.28
CA GLY A 870 -24.44 14.89 32.88
C GLY A 870 -24.06 13.76 31.91
N ILE A 871 -22.80 13.71 31.43
CA ILE A 871 -22.34 12.67 30.51
C ILE A 871 -21.61 11.55 31.26
N LEU A 872 -20.84 11.87 32.30
CA LEU A 872 -20.11 10.90 33.13
C LEU A 872 -20.60 10.87 34.56
N PRO A 873 -20.44 9.74 35.28
CA PRO A 873 -20.64 9.68 36.72
C PRO A 873 -19.74 10.70 37.46
N ASP A 874 -20.24 11.31 38.52
CA ASP A 874 -19.51 12.36 39.28
C ASP A 874 -18.13 11.88 39.79
N ASN A 875 -17.98 10.61 40.13
CA ASN A 875 -16.73 10.00 40.58
C ASN A 875 -15.67 9.88 39.44
N ALA A 876 -16.08 9.80 38.20
CA ALA A 876 -15.13 9.65 37.07
C ALA A 876 -14.30 10.91 36.87
N MET A 877 -14.85 12.09 37.06
CA MET A 877 -14.13 13.36 36.98
C MET A 877 -13.18 13.58 38.17
N GLU A 878 -13.57 13.08 39.35
CA GLU A 878 -12.71 13.09 40.54
C GLU A 878 -11.50 12.17 40.33
N MET A 879 -11.70 11.00 39.75
CA MET A 879 -10.65 10.05 39.41
C MET A 879 -9.68 10.63 38.37
N ALA A 880 -10.17 11.28 37.29
CA ALA A 880 -9.33 11.95 36.30
C ALA A 880 -8.51 13.09 36.88
N SER A 881 -9.10 13.90 37.78
CA SER A 881 -8.42 15.01 38.47
C SER A 881 -7.31 14.50 39.38
N ARG A 882 -7.58 13.43 40.12
CA ARG A 882 -6.63 12.80 41.04
C ARG A 882 -5.47 12.16 40.27
N PHE A 883 -5.78 11.46 39.16
CA PHE A 883 -4.77 10.90 38.30
C PHE A 883 -3.84 11.94 37.69
N ARG A 884 -4.37 13.09 37.21
CA ARG A 884 -3.56 14.18 36.69
C ARG A 884 -2.67 14.81 37.76
N ALA A 885 -3.21 15.03 38.96
CA ALA A 885 -2.45 15.62 40.08
C ALA A 885 -1.26 14.75 40.48
N LEU A 886 -1.47 13.42 40.56
CA LEU A 886 -0.44 12.45 40.93
C LEU A 886 0.58 12.22 39.79
N ALA A 887 0.14 12.20 38.53
CA ALA A 887 1.00 12.03 37.38
C ALA A 887 1.83 13.27 36.99
N SER A 888 1.53 14.42 37.56
CA SER A 888 2.26 15.69 37.37
C SER A 888 3.39 15.91 38.39
N SER A 889 3.63 14.97 39.30
CA SER A 889 4.74 15.01 40.24
C SER A 889 6.08 14.87 39.50
N PRO A 890 7.10 15.67 39.80
CA PRO A 890 8.42 15.60 39.16
C PRO A 890 9.23 14.36 39.58
N GLU A 891 8.83 13.64 40.60
CA GLU A 891 9.49 12.41 41.06
C GLU A 891 8.78 11.18 40.42
N GLU A 892 9.60 10.18 40.02
CA GLU A 892 9.05 8.90 39.57
C GLU A 892 8.22 8.25 40.68
N PRO A 893 6.99 7.78 40.41
CA PRO A 893 6.14 7.18 41.42
C PRO A 893 6.77 5.87 41.96
N GLY A 894 6.83 5.68 43.27
CA GLY A 894 7.17 4.40 43.86
C GLY A 894 6.15 3.32 43.47
N GLU A 895 6.53 2.04 43.57
CA GLU A 895 5.71 0.89 43.12
C GLU A 895 4.27 0.91 43.61
N ALA A 896 4.04 1.18 44.91
CA ALA A 896 2.71 1.23 45.52
C ALA A 896 1.84 2.36 44.90
N LEU A 897 2.43 3.53 44.64
CA LEU A 897 1.73 4.65 44.01
C LEU A 897 1.46 4.36 42.51
N ALA A 898 2.38 3.70 41.83
CA ALA A 898 2.20 3.25 40.45
C ALA A 898 1.01 2.28 40.32
N GLU A 899 0.86 1.32 41.24
CA GLU A 899 -0.29 0.39 41.24
C GLU A 899 -1.63 1.12 41.48
N GLU A 900 -1.69 2.09 42.37
CA GLU A 900 -2.87 2.91 42.59
C GLU A 900 -3.26 3.71 41.34
N LEU A 901 -2.28 4.34 40.70
CA LEU A 901 -2.47 5.07 39.44
C LEU A 901 -2.95 4.16 38.30
N LEU A 902 -2.38 2.97 38.17
CA LEU A 902 -2.76 1.99 37.16
C LEU A 902 -4.19 1.52 37.31
N LYS A 903 -4.64 1.35 38.56
CA LYS A 903 -6.03 0.98 38.87
C LYS A 903 -6.98 2.13 38.52
N ALA A 904 -6.75 3.32 39.05
CA ALA A 904 -7.61 4.48 38.83
C ALA A 904 -7.73 4.89 37.35
N GLY A 905 -6.62 4.89 36.61
CA GLY A 905 -6.61 5.21 35.19
C GLY A 905 -7.35 4.19 34.32
N SER A 906 -7.20 2.90 34.62
CA SER A 906 -7.91 1.84 33.91
C SER A 906 -9.43 1.90 34.14
N GLU A 907 -9.87 2.12 35.39
CA GLU A 907 -11.29 2.29 35.73
C GLU A 907 -11.89 3.51 35.00
N PHE A 908 -11.13 4.61 34.89
CA PHE A 908 -11.58 5.78 34.16
C PHE A 908 -11.78 5.51 32.66
N VAL A 909 -10.82 4.86 31.99
CA VAL A 909 -10.92 4.53 30.55
C VAL A 909 -12.12 3.63 30.29
N GLU A 910 -12.41 2.66 31.19
CA GLU A 910 -13.58 1.79 31.09
C GLU A 910 -14.90 2.54 31.28
N ALA A 911 -14.96 3.50 32.19
CA ALA A 911 -16.15 4.32 32.41
C ALA A 911 -16.49 5.15 31.17
N VAL A 912 -15.47 5.75 30.53
CA VAL A 912 -15.63 6.47 29.27
C VAL A 912 -16.11 5.56 28.15
N GLN A 913 -15.56 4.36 28.04
CA GLN A 913 -15.98 3.38 27.03
C GLN A 913 -17.45 2.98 27.16
N LYS A 914 -17.91 2.73 28.38
CA LYS A 914 -19.32 2.43 28.67
C LYS A 914 -20.26 3.59 28.32
N THR A 915 -19.83 4.81 28.57
CA THR A 915 -20.60 6.03 28.23
C THR A 915 -20.72 6.21 26.72
N LEU A 916 -19.62 6.00 25.97
CA LEU A 916 -19.65 6.05 24.50
C LEU A 916 -20.53 4.95 23.89
N ALA A 917 -20.54 3.75 24.49
CA ALA A 917 -21.41 2.66 24.06
C ALA A 917 -22.91 2.99 24.27
N ARG A 918 -23.26 3.68 25.36
CA ARG A 918 -24.64 4.17 25.59
C ARG A 918 -25.03 5.26 24.61
N ALA A 919 -24.17 6.26 24.39
CA ALA A 919 -24.42 7.34 23.44
C ALA A 919 -24.56 6.87 21.97
N ALA A 920 -24.09 5.67 21.68
CA ALA A 920 -24.24 5.04 20.36
C ALA A 920 -25.57 4.28 20.19
N LEU A 921 -26.27 3.98 21.30
CA LEU A 921 -27.58 3.31 21.31
C LEU A 921 -28.75 4.31 21.37
N GLU A 922 -28.49 5.51 21.89
CA GLU A 922 -29.41 6.68 21.86
C GLU A 922 -29.26 7.47 20.55
#